data_d91d924cef0daeaa84f89efcbc338c7d
#
_entry.id   d91d924cef0daeaa84f89efcbc338c7d
#
_cell.length_a   1.000
_cell.length_b   1.000
_cell.length_c   1.000
_cell.angle_alpha   90.00
_cell.angle_beta   90.00
_cell.angle_gamma   90.00
#
_symmetry.space_group_name_H-M   'P 1'
#
loop_
_entity.id
_entity.type
_entity.pdbx_description
1 polymer ?
#
loop_
_entity_poly.entity_id
_entity_poly.type
_entity_poly.pdbx_seq_one_letter_code
_entity_poly.pdbx_strand_id
1 'polypeptide(L)'
;MGMQEKTKDRQSNYDDMIAEADTGGRTPSDAFGQKALWYIPLVWAIYQLWISSPLPFILGIGVWNDTQTRAIHLGFAVLLAFIAFPAGKSSPRNHIPHLTWAIAILGTIAASYLWWDYRGVADRTGNPSLTDVTIAGIGIVLLLEAARRSLGMPLMAVALFFLSYVFFGSWSGLPEVVQWKGASFEKAMSHMWLTTEGVFGVALGVSSSFVFLFVVFGALLNQAGAGNYFLKLAFSALGHLRGGPAKAAVIASAATGLISGSSIANVVTTGTFTIPLMKKVGFSPTKAGAVEVSSSINGVLTPPVMGAVAFLMTEYVGISYLEVVKTAIIPAAISYVALVYIVHLEALKSGMTGTSRMHPVKFILGAIFIIAISVVIAGGLLFLCGAVVDLLSSLFGGMSTWIALCLLLLIYLFAVRIAAGEPDLDVSLESMQHLPPTRDIFRSGIYYILPILLLMYLLMIERKSPGLSAFWSTIGMLFILLTQNPLKAYFRGESRPLSHVAEGLSDIAEGMISGARNMIGLAAAMGVAGIIVGSVTLTGIGQVMAEFVEFLSGGNLLAMLFFVAVISIILGMGLPTTANYIVVSSLMAGVVVELGAQNGLIVPLVAVHMFVFYFGIMADVTPPVGLASFAAAAISKADPLKTGFQAFYYTIRTALLPFLFIFNTDLLLINVGPYQAVFVFIFALIAMLLFAAGTMNYFMVKSKLWESAVLLFAAFILFQPGYFLNQFSPEFEQRPAADLFMIAEQAGDGQSLRVRLTGENLNGDLIDARFLLPLEEAGTDGETRLRDHAGIEFRQEEGKVFIDGLAFGGPAEQLGIDWDWEVVEIEQAADRPPKELFYIPALLLVACIYLLQIRRKARF
;
A
#
# COMPACT_ATOMS: atom_id res chain seq x y z
N MET A 1 -31.90 -29.76 13.06
CA MET A 1 -30.72 -29.96 13.93
C MET A 1 -29.44 -30.25 13.13
N GLY A 2 -29.37 -31.25 12.24
CA GLY A 2 -28.11 -31.56 11.52
C GLY A 2 -27.56 -30.51 10.51
N MET A 3 -28.34 -29.54 10.07
CA MET A 3 -27.89 -28.48 9.16
C MET A 3 -27.26 -27.28 9.91
N GLN A 4 -27.77 -26.98 11.09
CA GLN A 4 -27.22 -25.93 11.96
C GLN A 4 -25.89 -26.37 12.60
N GLU A 5 -25.76 -27.63 12.99
CA GLU A 5 -24.50 -28.17 13.49
C GLU A 5 -23.39 -28.19 12.44
N LYS A 6 -23.70 -28.60 11.19
CA LYS A 6 -22.73 -28.54 10.08
C LYS A 6 -22.34 -27.12 9.66
N THR A 7 -23.18 -26.13 9.92
CA THR A 7 -22.88 -24.72 9.65
C THR A 7 -21.98 -24.14 10.75
N LYS A 8 -22.20 -24.54 12.01
CA LYS A 8 -21.37 -24.17 13.16
C LYS A 8 -19.97 -24.77 13.07
N ASP A 9 -19.87 -26.06 12.72
CA ASP A 9 -18.58 -26.74 12.50
C ASP A 9 -17.80 -26.15 11.30
N ARG A 10 -18.51 -25.64 10.29
CA ARG A 10 -17.85 -24.99 9.15
C ARG A 10 -17.35 -23.60 9.50
N GLN A 11 -18.09 -22.85 10.30
CA GLN A 11 -17.69 -21.53 10.75
C GLN A 11 -16.48 -21.64 11.69
N SER A 12 -16.50 -22.58 12.63
CA SER A 12 -15.34 -22.91 13.50
C SER A 12 -14.09 -23.28 12.69
N ASN A 13 -14.18 -24.06 11.63
CA ASN A 13 -13.03 -24.40 10.78
C ASN A 13 -12.48 -23.20 9.98
N TYR A 14 -13.32 -22.22 9.65
CA TYR A 14 -12.85 -21.00 8.97
C TYR A 14 -12.21 -20.02 9.95
N ASP A 15 -12.81 -19.87 11.12
CA ASP A 15 -12.28 -19.05 12.20
C ASP A 15 -10.91 -19.58 12.69
N ASP A 16 -10.76 -20.91 12.73
CA ASP A 16 -9.48 -21.58 13.01
C ASP A 16 -8.42 -21.31 11.93
N MET A 17 -8.80 -21.29 10.65
CA MET A 17 -7.87 -20.98 9.55
C MET A 17 -7.44 -19.51 9.57
N ILE A 18 -8.35 -18.58 9.92
CA ILE A 18 -8.04 -17.16 10.10
C ILE A 18 -7.10 -16.97 11.27
N ALA A 19 -7.42 -17.59 12.40
CA ALA A 19 -6.60 -17.55 13.61
C ALA A 19 -5.19 -18.15 13.37
N GLU A 20 -5.06 -19.16 12.53
CA GLU A 20 -3.76 -19.73 12.15
C GLU A 20 -2.92 -18.78 11.30
N ALA A 21 -3.54 -18.01 10.41
CA ALA A 21 -2.82 -17.15 9.46
C ALA A 21 -2.39 -15.81 10.06
N ASP A 22 -3.26 -15.15 10.82
CA ASP A 22 -3.04 -13.76 11.24
C ASP A 22 -2.80 -13.57 12.73
N THR A 23 -3.44 -14.37 13.59
CA THR A 23 -3.45 -14.10 15.04
C THR A 23 -2.78 -15.16 15.91
N GLY A 24 -2.30 -16.23 15.31
CA GLY A 24 -1.66 -17.36 15.99
C GLY A 24 -2.61 -18.51 16.30
N GLY A 25 -2.17 -19.72 15.97
CA GLY A 25 -2.97 -20.95 16.09
C GLY A 25 -3.02 -21.56 17.50
N ARG A 26 -2.64 -20.85 18.57
CA ARG A 26 -2.75 -21.34 19.94
C ARG A 26 -4.05 -20.88 20.61
N THR A 27 -4.78 -21.87 21.15
CA THR A 27 -5.99 -21.69 21.94
C THR A 27 -5.79 -22.37 23.30
N PRO A 28 -5.07 -21.75 24.26
CA PRO A 28 -4.79 -22.35 25.54
C PRO A 28 -6.08 -22.65 26.30
N SER A 29 -6.14 -23.83 26.91
CA SER A 29 -7.22 -24.24 27.83
C SER A 29 -6.95 -23.81 29.26
N ASP A 30 -5.68 -23.52 29.60
CA ASP A 30 -5.27 -23.05 30.92
C ASP A 30 -5.58 -21.56 31.11
N ALA A 31 -6.05 -21.20 32.33
CA ALA A 31 -6.43 -19.83 32.65
C ALA A 31 -5.29 -18.82 32.54
N PHE A 32 -4.03 -19.24 32.76
CA PHE A 32 -2.88 -18.36 32.64
C PHE A 32 -2.57 -18.02 31.19
N GLY A 33 -2.54 -19.02 30.31
CA GLY A 33 -2.32 -18.80 28.87
C GLY A 33 -3.42 -17.97 28.23
N GLN A 34 -4.69 -18.22 28.60
CA GLN A 34 -5.82 -17.41 28.12
C GLN A 34 -5.68 -15.95 28.55
N LYS A 35 -5.40 -15.71 29.84
CA LYS A 35 -5.20 -14.36 30.36
C LYS A 35 -4.01 -13.67 29.69
N ALA A 36 -2.90 -14.36 29.47
CA ALA A 36 -1.73 -13.79 28.82
C ALA A 36 -2.03 -13.34 27.38
N LEU A 37 -2.71 -14.19 26.59
CA LEU A 37 -3.11 -13.86 25.22
C LEU A 37 -4.25 -12.81 25.14
N TRP A 38 -4.85 -12.46 26.25
CA TRP A 38 -5.85 -11.41 26.36
C TRP A 38 -5.21 -10.09 26.83
N TYR A 39 -4.46 -10.13 27.95
CA TYR A 39 -3.93 -8.91 28.57
C TYR A 39 -2.69 -8.34 27.84
N ILE A 40 -1.78 -9.17 27.35
CA ILE A 40 -0.54 -8.68 26.76
C ILE A 40 -0.80 -7.88 25.47
N PRO A 41 -1.64 -8.36 24.51
CA PRO A 41 -2.02 -7.56 23.35
C PRO A 41 -2.75 -6.27 23.73
N LEU A 42 -3.63 -6.31 24.72
CA LEU A 42 -4.35 -5.13 25.21
C LEU A 42 -3.39 -4.09 25.79
N VAL A 43 -2.42 -4.52 26.60
CA VAL A 43 -1.38 -3.63 27.17
C VAL A 43 -0.53 -3.04 26.05
N TRP A 44 -0.18 -3.82 25.04
CA TRP A 44 0.55 -3.32 23.87
C TRP A 44 -0.25 -2.24 23.12
N ALA A 45 -1.54 -2.46 22.89
CA ALA A 45 -2.41 -1.48 22.25
C ALA A 45 -2.57 -0.19 23.08
N ILE A 46 -2.70 -0.31 24.41
CA ILE A 46 -2.74 0.84 25.31
C ILE A 46 -1.41 1.60 25.31
N TYR A 47 -0.28 0.87 25.38
CA TYR A 47 1.05 1.45 25.27
C TYR A 47 1.20 2.26 23.96
N GLN A 48 0.75 1.70 22.86
CA GLN A 48 0.87 2.33 21.56
C GLN A 48 -0.01 3.59 21.44
N LEU A 49 -1.21 3.57 22.00
CA LEU A 49 -2.05 4.75 22.13
C LEU A 49 -1.38 5.83 23.01
N TRP A 50 -0.73 5.40 24.10
CA TRP A 50 -0.04 6.31 25.00
C TRP A 50 1.08 7.07 24.29
N ILE A 51 2.01 6.38 23.65
CA ILE A 51 3.17 7.02 23.02
C ILE A 51 2.80 7.89 21.81
N SER A 52 1.70 7.59 21.11
CA SER A 52 1.21 8.38 19.97
C SER A 52 0.34 9.56 20.39
N SER A 53 -0.02 9.63 21.66
CA SER A 53 -0.81 10.74 22.22
C SER A 53 0.07 11.92 22.64
N PRO A 54 -0.49 13.11 22.81
CA PRO A 54 0.24 14.22 23.43
C PRO A 54 0.47 14.04 24.96
N LEU A 55 -0.13 13.03 25.59
CA LEU A 55 -0.12 12.84 27.04
C LEU A 55 1.27 12.63 27.66
N PRO A 56 2.21 11.86 27.08
CA PRO A 56 3.55 11.72 27.61
C PRO A 56 4.26 13.05 27.80
N PHE A 57 4.14 13.95 26.83
CA PHE A 57 4.76 15.30 26.89
C PHE A 57 4.06 16.22 27.88
N ILE A 58 2.73 16.15 27.97
CA ILE A 58 1.95 16.97 28.91
C ILE A 58 2.20 16.55 30.36
N LEU A 59 2.32 15.25 30.61
CA LEU A 59 2.46 14.70 31.96
C LEU A 59 3.92 14.49 32.37
N GLY A 60 4.87 14.57 31.42
CA GLY A 60 6.29 14.32 31.67
C GLY A 60 6.60 12.86 32.04
N ILE A 61 5.73 11.91 31.67
CA ILE A 61 5.84 10.49 32.03
C ILE A 61 5.94 9.64 30.76
N GLY A 62 7.00 8.79 30.70
CA GLY A 62 7.15 7.83 29.57
C GLY A 62 7.49 8.53 28.25
N VAL A 63 8.23 9.63 28.34
CA VAL A 63 8.84 10.28 27.16
C VAL A 63 10.09 9.52 26.78
N TRP A 64 9.97 8.67 25.76
CA TRP A 64 11.06 7.88 25.22
C TRP A 64 11.43 8.38 23.82
N ASN A 65 12.69 8.17 23.43
CA ASN A 65 13.10 8.46 22.05
C ASN A 65 12.64 7.33 21.10
N ASP A 66 12.80 7.56 19.79
CA ASP A 66 12.34 6.61 18.76
C ASP A 66 12.95 5.23 18.90
N THR A 67 14.26 5.13 19.22
CA THR A 67 14.94 3.84 19.40
C THR A 67 14.37 3.09 20.59
N GLN A 68 14.10 3.76 21.69
CA GLN A 68 13.50 3.15 22.88
C GLN A 68 12.07 2.69 22.61
N THR A 69 11.28 3.46 21.89
CA THR A 69 9.90 3.07 21.52
C THR A 69 9.89 1.87 20.58
N ARG A 70 10.81 1.81 19.61
CA ARG A 70 11.01 0.66 18.72
C ARG A 70 11.39 -0.60 19.52
N ALA A 71 12.26 -0.47 20.52
CA ALA A 71 12.70 -1.58 21.36
C ALA A 71 11.55 -2.18 22.18
N ILE A 72 10.72 -1.36 22.82
CA ILE A 72 9.54 -1.82 23.55
C ILE A 72 8.54 -2.49 22.60
N HIS A 73 8.27 -1.86 21.46
CA HIS A 73 7.36 -2.37 20.44
C HIS A 73 7.78 -3.76 19.95
N LEU A 74 9.06 -3.94 19.61
CA LEU A 74 9.61 -5.22 19.20
C LEU A 74 9.57 -6.25 20.35
N GLY A 75 9.78 -5.82 21.58
CA GLY A 75 9.67 -6.67 22.77
C GLY A 75 8.28 -7.31 22.90
N PHE A 76 7.22 -6.53 22.75
CA PHE A 76 5.84 -7.06 22.71
C PHE A 76 5.61 -8.00 21.53
N ALA A 77 6.08 -7.65 20.35
CA ALA A 77 5.91 -8.46 19.14
C ALA A 77 6.60 -9.84 19.30
N VAL A 78 7.83 -9.86 19.77
CA VAL A 78 8.59 -11.11 20.00
C VAL A 78 7.93 -11.94 21.08
N LEU A 79 7.53 -11.36 22.22
CA LEU A 79 6.82 -12.06 23.28
C LEU A 79 5.58 -12.75 22.74
N LEU A 80 4.74 -12.00 22.06
CA LEU A 80 3.48 -12.49 21.51
C LEU A 80 3.69 -13.52 20.39
N ALA A 81 4.71 -13.34 19.53
CA ALA A 81 5.02 -14.31 18.49
C ALA A 81 5.32 -15.70 19.07
N PHE A 82 6.07 -15.77 20.18
CA PHE A 82 6.35 -17.05 20.81
C PHE A 82 5.15 -17.66 21.53
N ILE A 83 4.35 -16.88 22.24
CA ILE A 83 3.23 -17.41 23.02
C ILE A 83 1.99 -17.70 22.18
N ALA A 84 1.72 -16.92 21.12
CA ALA A 84 0.55 -17.08 20.25
C ALA A 84 0.77 -18.11 19.13
N PHE A 85 2.00 -18.23 18.61
CA PHE A 85 2.31 -19.12 17.49
C PHE A 85 3.07 -20.37 17.95
N PRO A 86 2.62 -21.59 17.57
CA PRO A 86 3.32 -22.82 17.90
C PRO A 86 4.63 -22.93 17.11
N ALA A 87 5.64 -23.60 17.66
CA ALA A 87 6.94 -23.77 17.00
C ALA A 87 6.88 -24.64 15.73
N GLY A 88 5.88 -25.51 15.63
CA GLY A 88 5.66 -26.40 14.48
C GLY A 88 4.34 -27.17 14.62
N LYS A 89 4.02 -27.99 13.61
CA LYS A 89 2.75 -28.74 13.53
C LYS A 89 2.53 -29.72 14.71
N SER A 90 3.60 -30.24 15.29
CA SER A 90 3.57 -31.13 16.44
C SER A 90 3.53 -30.42 17.80
N SER A 91 3.66 -29.09 17.81
CA SER A 91 3.64 -28.32 19.06
C SER A 91 2.24 -28.24 19.64
N PRO A 92 2.08 -28.30 20.98
CA PRO A 92 0.77 -28.22 21.61
C PRO A 92 0.10 -26.89 21.34
N ARG A 93 -1.19 -26.92 21.01
CA ARG A 93 -2.03 -25.71 20.76
C ARG A 93 -2.87 -25.34 21.99
N ASN A 94 -3.16 -26.31 22.84
CA ASN A 94 -4.02 -26.18 24.02
C ASN A 94 -3.31 -25.65 25.28
N HIS A 95 -2.00 -25.49 25.26
CA HIS A 95 -1.22 -24.88 26.35
C HIS A 95 0.10 -24.29 25.83
N ILE A 96 0.71 -23.39 26.58
CA ILE A 96 2.00 -22.79 26.28
C ILE A 96 3.08 -23.50 27.09
N PRO A 97 4.03 -24.25 26.46
CA PRO A 97 5.10 -24.93 27.15
C PRO A 97 5.99 -23.98 27.94
N HIS A 98 6.51 -24.40 29.10
CA HIS A 98 7.41 -23.61 29.96
C HIS A 98 8.67 -23.15 29.22
N LEU A 99 9.25 -24.01 28.37
CA LEU A 99 10.39 -23.64 27.54
C LEU A 99 10.02 -22.47 26.56
N THR A 100 8.80 -22.45 26.02
CA THR A 100 8.33 -21.35 25.16
C THR A 100 8.27 -20.05 25.95
N TRP A 101 7.81 -20.06 27.20
CA TRP A 101 7.83 -18.91 28.09
C TRP A 101 9.25 -18.41 28.35
N ALA A 102 10.19 -19.29 28.64
CA ALA A 102 11.58 -18.94 28.89
C ALA A 102 12.21 -18.25 27.64
N ILE A 103 12.00 -18.84 26.46
CA ILE A 103 12.49 -18.27 25.18
C ILE A 103 11.80 -16.93 24.87
N ALA A 104 10.49 -16.83 25.09
CA ALA A 104 9.72 -15.60 24.88
C ALA A 104 10.23 -14.45 25.75
N ILE A 105 10.49 -14.72 27.05
CA ILE A 105 11.05 -13.74 27.99
C ILE A 105 12.47 -13.34 27.58
N LEU A 106 13.32 -14.30 27.23
CA LEU A 106 14.68 -14.04 26.78
C LEU A 106 14.68 -13.14 25.51
N GLY A 107 13.81 -13.45 24.53
CA GLY A 107 13.65 -12.65 23.33
C GLY A 107 13.15 -11.23 23.62
N THR A 108 12.22 -11.11 24.57
CA THR A 108 11.70 -9.81 25.01
C THR A 108 12.80 -8.96 25.66
N ILE A 109 13.62 -9.57 26.54
CA ILE A 109 14.75 -8.88 27.17
C ILE A 109 15.74 -8.41 26.11
N ALA A 110 16.10 -9.27 25.14
CA ALA A 110 17.01 -8.92 24.07
C ALA A 110 16.45 -7.81 23.18
N ALA A 111 15.17 -7.88 22.80
CA ALA A 111 14.51 -6.85 22.00
C ALA A 111 14.38 -5.49 22.73
N SER A 112 14.14 -5.55 24.06
CA SER A 112 14.00 -4.35 24.87
C SER A 112 15.34 -3.78 25.35
N TYR A 113 16.48 -4.36 24.94
CA TYR A 113 17.81 -3.96 25.43
C TYR A 113 18.09 -2.47 25.22
N LEU A 114 17.79 -1.93 24.05
CA LEU A 114 17.95 -0.51 23.71
C LEU A 114 16.95 0.40 24.45
N TRP A 115 15.98 -0.11 25.19
CA TRP A 115 15.13 0.70 26.05
C TRP A 115 15.78 0.94 27.41
N TRP A 116 16.35 -0.10 28.04
CA TRP A 116 16.86 0.01 29.41
C TRP A 116 18.35 0.32 29.51
N ASP A 117 19.18 0.02 28.49
CA ASP A 117 20.60 0.42 28.45
C ASP A 117 20.92 1.37 27.26
N TYR A 118 19.96 2.16 26.82
CA TYR A 118 20.14 3.09 25.70
C TYR A 118 21.37 3.97 25.83
N ARG A 119 21.57 4.60 27.01
CA ARG A 119 22.72 5.49 27.27
C ARG A 119 24.04 4.74 27.24
N GLY A 120 24.10 3.59 27.91
CA GLY A 120 25.30 2.77 27.90
C GLY A 120 25.71 2.32 26.51
N VAL A 121 24.75 1.90 25.66
CA VAL A 121 25.05 1.54 24.26
C VAL A 121 25.49 2.76 23.44
N ALA A 122 24.85 3.91 23.62
CA ALA A 122 25.26 5.16 22.95
C ALA A 122 26.69 5.60 23.31
N ASP A 123 27.06 5.49 24.59
CA ASP A 123 28.41 5.82 25.06
C ASP A 123 29.48 4.86 24.54
N ARG A 124 29.10 3.65 24.16
CA ARG A 124 29.99 2.60 23.61
C ARG A 124 29.90 2.46 22.09
N THR A 125 29.35 3.44 21.40
CA THR A 125 29.23 3.41 19.93
C THR A 125 30.59 3.14 19.27
N GLY A 126 30.63 2.13 18.39
CA GLY A 126 31.87 1.71 17.71
C GLY A 126 32.78 0.76 18.50
N ASN A 127 32.52 0.56 19.82
CA ASN A 127 33.29 -0.37 20.68
C ASN A 127 32.31 -1.11 21.63
N PRO A 128 31.45 -1.99 21.10
CA PRO A 128 30.43 -2.68 21.90
C PRO A 128 31.07 -3.65 22.91
N SER A 129 30.46 -3.75 24.08
CA SER A 129 30.89 -4.71 25.09
C SER A 129 30.51 -6.16 24.68
N LEU A 130 31.15 -7.15 25.30
CA LEU A 130 30.77 -8.57 25.09
C LEU A 130 29.29 -8.81 25.40
N THR A 131 28.72 -8.12 26.37
CA THR A 131 27.30 -8.19 26.71
C THR A 131 26.44 -7.67 25.57
N ASP A 132 26.79 -6.52 24.97
CA ASP A 132 26.09 -5.92 23.84
C ASP A 132 26.04 -6.89 22.67
N VAL A 133 27.20 -7.48 22.31
CA VAL A 133 27.34 -8.43 21.20
C VAL A 133 26.56 -9.72 21.46
N THR A 134 26.59 -10.22 22.71
CA THR A 134 25.89 -11.44 23.09
C THR A 134 24.36 -11.25 23.00
N ILE A 135 23.86 -10.13 23.54
CA ILE A 135 22.43 -9.79 23.48
C ILE A 135 21.97 -9.59 22.03
N ALA A 136 22.77 -8.92 21.20
CA ALA A 136 22.50 -8.75 19.79
C ALA A 136 22.39 -10.10 19.05
N GLY A 137 23.34 -11.01 19.28
CA GLY A 137 23.29 -12.35 18.68
C GLY A 137 22.06 -13.15 19.10
N ILE A 138 21.73 -13.16 20.40
CA ILE A 138 20.53 -13.81 20.92
C ILE A 138 19.28 -13.14 20.30
N GLY A 139 19.24 -11.81 20.25
CA GLY A 139 18.13 -11.06 19.72
C GLY A 139 17.84 -11.38 18.25
N ILE A 140 18.87 -11.40 17.39
CA ILE A 140 18.75 -11.76 15.97
C ILE A 140 18.21 -13.19 15.81
N VAL A 141 18.77 -14.16 16.52
CA VAL A 141 18.32 -15.57 16.44
C VAL A 141 16.86 -15.70 16.87
N LEU A 142 16.47 -15.06 17.97
CA LEU A 142 15.10 -15.14 18.48
C LEU A 142 14.11 -14.33 17.63
N LEU A 143 14.53 -13.22 17.02
CA LEU A 143 13.71 -12.49 16.06
C LEU A 143 13.45 -13.32 14.78
N LEU A 144 14.46 -13.97 14.24
CA LEU A 144 14.33 -14.90 13.11
C LEU A 144 13.37 -16.05 13.43
N GLU A 145 13.48 -16.63 14.63
CA GLU A 145 12.58 -17.68 15.08
C GLU A 145 11.14 -17.16 15.31
N ALA A 146 10.98 -15.96 15.85
CA ALA A 146 9.67 -15.32 16.00
C ALA A 146 9.00 -15.08 14.63
N ALA A 147 9.74 -14.59 13.65
CA ALA A 147 9.28 -14.42 12.28
C ALA A 147 8.96 -15.77 11.60
N ARG A 148 9.80 -16.79 11.80
CA ARG A 148 9.53 -18.15 11.30
C ARG A 148 8.21 -18.70 11.83
N ARG A 149 7.91 -18.47 13.11
CA ARG A 149 6.64 -18.94 13.71
C ARG A 149 5.43 -18.20 13.19
N SER A 150 5.51 -16.89 13.05
CA SER A 150 4.37 -16.06 12.67
C SER A 150 4.14 -15.97 11.16
N LEU A 151 5.21 -16.05 10.35
CA LEU A 151 5.16 -15.80 8.89
C LEU A 151 5.67 -16.98 8.05
N GLY A 152 6.27 -17.98 8.70
CA GLY A 152 6.84 -19.14 8.01
C GLY A 152 8.31 -18.97 7.61
N MET A 153 8.80 -19.91 6.79
CA MET A 153 10.21 -20.02 6.43
C MET A 153 10.74 -18.97 5.43
N PRO A 154 9.95 -18.44 4.46
CA PRO A 154 10.53 -17.68 3.36
C PRO A 154 11.30 -16.43 3.82
N LEU A 155 10.70 -15.59 4.66
CA LEU A 155 11.35 -14.37 5.16
C LEU A 155 12.63 -14.68 5.96
N MET A 156 12.57 -15.69 6.83
CA MET A 156 13.74 -16.15 7.58
C MET A 156 14.86 -16.61 6.63
N ALA A 157 14.52 -17.36 5.57
CA ALA A 157 15.51 -17.85 4.61
C ALA A 157 16.21 -16.71 3.86
N VAL A 158 15.45 -15.71 3.43
CA VAL A 158 16.01 -14.50 2.78
C VAL A 158 16.92 -13.74 3.74
N ALA A 159 16.49 -13.51 4.98
CA ALA A 159 17.32 -12.83 5.98
C ALA A 159 18.61 -13.61 6.31
N LEU A 160 18.52 -14.95 6.43
CA LEU A 160 19.69 -15.79 6.64
C LEU A 160 20.64 -15.76 5.43
N PHE A 161 20.14 -15.69 4.21
CA PHE A 161 20.96 -15.54 3.02
C PHE A 161 21.76 -14.24 3.08
N PHE A 162 21.12 -13.10 3.30
CA PHE A 162 21.80 -11.81 3.41
C PHE A 162 22.77 -11.76 4.61
N LEU A 163 22.35 -12.29 5.76
CA LEU A 163 23.23 -12.35 6.93
C LEU A 163 24.46 -13.27 6.69
N SER A 164 24.27 -14.38 5.99
CA SER A 164 25.38 -15.26 5.60
C SER A 164 26.34 -14.53 4.65
N TYR A 165 25.83 -13.75 3.73
CA TYR A 165 26.65 -12.95 2.83
C TYR A 165 27.50 -11.91 3.59
N VAL A 166 26.97 -11.30 4.67
CA VAL A 166 27.74 -10.40 5.53
C VAL A 166 29.01 -11.06 6.07
N PHE A 167 28.95 -12.35 6.43
CA PHE A 167 30.10 -13.06 6.99
C PHE A 167 30.99 -13.72 5.93
N PHE A 168 30.39 -14.29 4.90
CA PHE A 168 31.07 -15.13 3.92
C PHE A 168 31.27 -14.46 2.55
N GLY A 169 31.01 -13.16 2.43
CA GLY A 169 31.15 -12.43 1.17
C GLY A 169 32.57 -12.34 0.61
N SER A 170 33.61 -12.64 1.44
CA SER A 170 34.99 -12.73 1.01
C SER A 170 35.39 -14.12 0.49
N TRP A 171 34.46 -15.07 0.39
CA TRP A 171 34.73 -16.42 -0.08
C TRP A 171 35.16 -16.42 -1.56
N SER A 172 36.32 -16.99 -1.88
CA SER A 172 36.90 -17.04 -3.21
C SER A 172 36.06 -17.83 -4.26
N GLY A 173 35.02 -18.54 -3.82
CA GLY A 173 34.06 -19.20 -4.71
C GLY A 173 32.98 -18.28 -5.27
N LEU A 174 32.87 -17.05 -4.76
CA LEU A 174 31.97 -16.05 -5.31
C LEU A 174 32.63 -15.37 -6.54
N PRO A 175 31.83 -14.93 -7.54
CA PRO A 175 32.33 -14.05 -8.60
C PRO A 175 32.94 -12.76 -8.00
N GLU A 176 34.03 -12.27 -8.60
CA GLU A 176 34.76 -11.10 -8.11
C GLU A 176 33.84 -9.89 -7.90
N VAL A 177 32.89 -9.67 -8.81
CA VAL A 177 31.91 -8.57 -8.76
C VAL A 177 31.05 -8.58 -7.50
N VAL A 178 30.70 -9.75 -6.94
CA VAL A 178 29.89 -9.89 -5.74
C VAL A 178 30.73 -10.14 -4.47
N GLN A 179 32.07 -10.11 -4.57
CA GLN A 179 32.90 -10.29 -3.39
C GLN A 179 32.98 -9.00 -2.57
N TRP A 180 32.93 -9.16 -1.26
CA TRP A 180 33.18 -8.07 -0.35
C TRP A 180 34.06 -8.55 0.81
N LYS A 181 34.71 -7.62 1.50
CA LYS A 181 35.75 -7.93 2.53
C LYS A 181 35.30 -8.79 3.71
N GLY A 182 33.99 -8.99 3.92
CA GLY A 182 33.43 -9.63 5.09
C GLY A 182 33.39 -8.70 6.32
N ALA A 183 32.58 -9.05 7.34
CA ALA A 183 32.53 -8.36 8.61
C ALA A 183 32.93 -9.30 9.76
N SER A 184 33.54 -8.73 10.82
CA SER A 184 33.69 -9.43 12.10
C SER A 184 32.32 -9.64 12.73
N PHE A 185 32.21 -10.66 13.58
CA PHE A 185 30.96 -10.93 14.30
C PHE A 185 30.50 -9.72 15.12
N GLU A 186 31.43 -9.07 15.79
CA GLU A 186 31.17 -7.88 16.59
C GLU A 186 30.63 -6.72 15.76
N LYS A 187 31.25 -6.43 14.59
CA LYS A 187 30.80 -5.38 13.69
C LYS A 187 29.40 -5.68 13.12
N ALA A 188 29.15 -6.93 12.70
CA ALA A 188 27.86 -7.35 12.19
C ALA A 188 26.76 -7.24 13.24
N MET A 189 27.01 -7.74 14.48
CA MET A 189 26.04 -7.66 15.57
C MET A 189 25.76 -6.23 15.99
N SER A 190 26.79 -5.38 16.05
CA SER A 190 26.64 -3.97 16.36
C SER A 190 25.78 -3.27 15.32
N HIS A 191 26.11 -3.41 14.04
CA HIS A 191 25.37 -2.78 12.93
C HIS A 191 23.91 -3.25 12.86
N MET A 192 23.66 -4.57 13.03
CA MET A 192 22.32 -5.14 12.88
C MET A 192 21.39 -4.86 14.07
N TRP A 193 21.93 -4.77 15.31
CA TRP A 193 21.10 -4.72 16.52
C TRP A 193 21.26 -3.50 17.37
N LEU A 194 22.45 -2.87 17.41
CA LEU A 194 22.74 -1.77 18.32
C LEU A 194 22.59 -0.39 17.68
N THR A 195 22.36 -0.34 16.36
CA THR A 195 22.16 0.88 15.60
C THR A 195 20.79 0.93 14.94
N THR A 196 20.47 2.06 14.32
CA THR A 196 19.24 2.23 13.52
C THR A 196 19.39 1.80 12.06
N GLU A 197 20.53 1.23 11.68
CA GLU A 197 20.78 0.74 10.32
C GLU A 197 20.22 -0.66 10.08
N GLY A 198 20.01 -1.44 11.15
CA GLY A 198 19.51 -2.81 11.09
C GLY A 198 18.07 -2.94 11.59
N VAL A 199 17.88 -3.85 12.56
CA VAL A 199 16.55 -4.22 13.11
C VAL A 199 15.75 -3.03 13.60
N PHE A 200 16.41 -2.08 14.29
CA PHE A 200 15.75 -0.89 14.83
C PHE A 200 15.72 0.29 13.83
N GLY A 201 15.83 -0.01 12.55
CA GLY A 201 15.82 0.95 11.46
C GLY A 201 14.44 1.52 11.12
N VAL A 202 14.35 2.14 9.94
CA VAL A 202 13.16 2.85 9.43
C VAL A 202 11.91 1.96 9.45
N ALA A 203 12.02 0.71 8.99
CA ALA A 203 10.88 -0.20 8.89
C ALA A 203 10.19 -0.43 10.24
N LEU A 204 10.97 -0.76 11.27
CA LEU A 204 10.44 -0.93 12.63
C LEU A 204 9.97 0.40 13.24
N GLY A 205 10.61 1.51 12.87
CA GLY A 205 10.18 2.86 13.21
C GLY A 205 8.76 3.14 12.74
N VAL A 206 8.48 2.91 11.47
CA VAL A 206 7.16 3.05 10.86
C VAL A 206 6.13 2.14 11.54
N SER A 207 6.52 0.89 11.89
CA SER A 207 5.66 -0.04 12.62
C SER A 207 5.23 0.51 13.97
N SER A 208 6.18 1.06 14.73
CA SER A 208 5.95 1.54 16.10
C SER A 208 5.31 2.93 16.15
N SER A 209 5.51 3.80 15.16
CA SER A 209 5.02 5.18 15.22
C SER A 209 3.56 5.33 14.79
N PHE A 210 3.12 4.63 13.73
CA PHE A 210 1.75 4.84 13.22
C PHE A 210 1.07 3.61 12.62
N VAL A 211 1.80 2.65 12.00
CA VAL A 211 1.15 1.48 11.37
C VAL A 211 0.34 0.69 12.39
N PHE A 212 0.85 0.53 13.61
CA PHE A 212 0.12 -0.14 14.68
C PHE A 212 -1.25 0.47 14.93
N LEU A 213 -1.32 1.80 15.02
CA LEU A 213 -2.59 2.49 15.27
C LEU A 213 -3.57 2.37 14.10
N PHE A 214 -3.07 2.37 12.85
CA PHE A 214 -3.94 2.13 11.69
C PHE A 214 -4.54 0.73 11.70
N VAL A 215 -3.75 -0.28 12.08
CA VAL A 215 -4.24 -1.67 12.20
C VAL A 215 -5.25 -1.80 13.34
N VAL A 216 -5.01 -1.17 14.48
CA VAL A 216 -5.98 -1.12 15.60
C VAL A 216 -7.23 -0.37 15.20
N PHE A 217 -7.12 0.79 14.54
CA PHE A 217 -8.26 1.54 14.01
C PHE A 217 -9.12 0.69 13.08
N GLY A 218 -8.49 -0.03 12.14
CA GLY A 218 -9.18 -0.94 11.25
C GLY A 218 -9.89 -2.08 11.98
N ALA A 219 -9.25 -2.67 12.99
CA ALA A 219 -9.83 -3.74 13.80
C ALA A 219 -11.03 -3.24 14.62
N LEU A 220 -10.93 -2.06 15.23
CA LEU A 220 -12.03 -1.41 15.97
C LEU A 220 -13.21 -1.08 15.04
N LEU A 221 -12.95 -0.57 13.83
CA LEU A 221 -13.98 -0.26 12.85
C LEU A 221 -14.71 -1.53 12.38
N ASN A 222 -13.97 -2.63 12.23
CA ASN A 222 -14.57 -3.92 11.89
C ASN A 222 -15.40 -4.48 13.06
N GLN A 223 -14.88 -4.38 14.29
CA GLN A 223 -15.60 -4.80 15.50
C GLN A 223 -16.90 -4.00 15.70
N ALA A 224 -16.91 -2.72 15.35
CA ALA A 224 -18.11 -1.89 15.37
C ALA A 224 -19.20 -2.35 14.37
N GLY A 225 -18.87 -3.18 13.37
CA GLY A 225 -19.80 -3.68 12.37
C GLY A 225 -19.71 -2.99 11.00
N ALA A 226 -18.71 -2.14 10.77
CA ALA A 226 -18.55 -1.42 9.50
C ALA A 226 -18.32 -2.37 8.31
N GLY A 227 -17.56 -3.46 8.48
CA GLY A 227 -17.36 -4.46 7.43
C GLY A 227 -18.68 -5.06 6.93
N ASN A 228 -19.57 -5.43 7.86
CA ASN A 228 -20.90 -5.94 7.55
C ASN A 228 -21.79 -4.90 6.86
N TYR A 229 -21.70 -3.65 7.31
CA TYR A 229 -22.41 -2.53 6.69
C TYR A 229 -22.00 -2.34 5.23
N PHE A 230 -20.70 -2.26 4.93
CA PHE A 230 -20.20 -2.08 3.58
C PHE A 230 -20.56 -3.25 2.66
N LEU A 231 -20.49 -4.50 3.19
CA LEU A 231 -20.89 -5.69 2.45
C LEU A 231 -22.35 -5.61 2.02
N LYS A 232 -23.28 -5.36 2.95
CA LYS A 232 -24.71 -5.27 2.66
C LYS A 232 -25.04 -4.11 1.75
N LEU A 233 -24.40 -2.95 1.94
CA LEU A 233 -24.57 -1.79 1.09
C LEU A 233 -24.21 -2.10 -0.37
N ALA A 234 -23.05 -2.73 -0.59
CA ALA A 234 -22.61 -3.12 -1.92
C ALA A 234 -23.57 -4.12 -2.57
N PHE A 235 -24.04 -5.13 -1.81
CA PHE A 235 -24.98 -6.14 -2.34
C PHE A 235 -26.36 -5.58 -2.63
N SER A 236 -26.89 -4.68 -1.80
CA SER A 236 -28.18 -4.05 -2.07
C SER A 236 -28.13 -3.13 -3.29
N ALA A 237 -26.98 -2.44 -3.48
CA ALA A 237 -26.83 -1.53 -4.61
C ALA A 237 -26.57 -2.25 -5.94
N LEU A 238 -25.82 -3.33 -5.95
CA LEU A 238 -25.32 -3.97 -7.17
C LEU A 238 -25.83 -5.39 -7.42
N GLY A 239 -26.40 -6.04 -6.40
CA GLY A 239 -26.81 -7.46 -6.46
C GLY A 239 -27.83 -7.78 -7.54
N HIS A 240 -28.68 -6.82 -7.90
CA HIS A 240 -29.70 -6.94 -8.94
C HIS A 240 -29.14 -6.91 -10.39
N LEU A 241 -27.91 -6.48 -10.58
CA LEU A 241 -27.28 -6.40 -11.88
C LEU A 241 -26.90 -7.79 -12.41
N ARG A 242 -26.63 -7.90 -13.73
CA ARG A 242 -26.08 -9.12 -14.33
C ARG A 242 -24.71 -9.44 -13.70
N GLY A 243 -24.56 -10.64 -13.12
CA GLY A 243 -23.40 -11.00 -12.31
C GLY A 243 -23.28 -10.14 -11.04
N GLY A 244 -24.41 -9.62 -10.55
CA GLY A 244 -24.51 -8.67 -9.44
C GLY A 244 -23.75 -9.07 -8.20
N PRO A 245 -23.90 -10.29 -7.66
CA PRO A 245 -23.13 -10.71 -6.49
C PRO A 245 -21.62 -10.60 -6.65
N ALA A 246 -21.06 -10.89 -7.83
CA ALA A 246 -19.62 -10.75 -8.06
C ALA A 246 -19.17 -9.28 -8.16
N LYS A 247 -20.00 -8.40 -8.75
CA LYS A 247 -19.73 -6.95 -8.75
C LYS A 247 -19.84 -6.35 -7.35
N ALA A 248 -20.84 -6.79 -6.59
CA ALA A 248 -21.00 -6.40 -5.19
C ALA A 248 -19.83 -6.88 -4.34
N ALA A 249 -19.31 -8.09 -4.57
CA ALA A 249 -18.11 -8.60 -3.92
C ALA A 249 -16.88 -7.71 -4.20
N VAL A 250 -16.69 -7.27 -5.45
CA VAL A 250 -15.58 -6.35 -5.79
C VAL A 250 -15.66 -5.05 -4.98
N ILE A 251 -16.83 -4.44 -4.89
CA ILE A 251 -17.01 -3.16 -4.17
C ILE A 251 -16.96 -3.37 -2.65
N ALA A 252 -17.53 -4.46 -2.13
CA ALA A 252 -17.46 -4.78 -0.71
C ALA A 252 -16.01 -5.05 -0.27
N SER A 253 -15.29 -5.87 -1.03
CA SER A 253 -13.87 -6.16 -0.79
C SER A 253 -12.99 -4.90 -0.92
N ALA A 254 -13.35 -3.96 -1.81
CA ALA A 254 -12.73 -2.64 -1.86
C ALA A 254 -12.89 -1.88 -0.55
N ALA A 255 -14.13 -1.76 -0.08
CA ALA A 255 -14.44 -0.98 1.12
C ALA A 255 -13.85 -1.60 2.40
N THR A 256 -13.81 -2.94 2.50
CA THR A 256 -13.17 -3.64 3.63
C THR A 256 -11.66 -3.65 3.50
N GLY A 257 -11.12 -3.70 2.28
CA GLY A 257 -9.68 -3.62 1.99
C GLY A 257 -9.07 -2.28 2.41
N LEU A 258 -9.83 -1.17 2.27
CA LEU A 258 -9.45 0.14 2.82
C LEU A 258 -9.10 0.10 4.31
N ILE A 259 -9.64 -0.87 5.04
CA ILE A 259 -9.55 -0.98 6.49
C ILE A 259 -8.52 -2.03 6.89
N SER A 260 -8.53 -3.20 6.22
CA SER A 260 -7.75 -4.37 6.64
C SER A 260 -6.26 -4.26 6.33
N GLY A 261 -5.90 -3.58 5.23
CA GLY A 261 -4.50 -3.45 4.78
C GLY A 261 -3.81 -4.79 4.40
N SER A 262 -4.51 -5.92 4.46
CA SER A 262 -4.02 -7.26 4.14
C SER A 262 -4.94 -7.93 3.12
N SER A 263 -4.36 -8.41 2.01
CA SER A 263 -5.07 -9.14 0.97
C SER A 263 -5.66 -10.45 1.48
N ILE A 264 -4.92 -11.17 2.30
CA ILE A 264 -5.31 -12.47 2.86
C ILE A 264 -6.46 -12.30 3.85
N ALA A 265 -6.31 -11.39 4.83
CA ALA A 265 -7.34 -11.10 5.81
C ALA A 265 -8.64 -10.64 5.13
N ASN A 266 -8.54 -9.82 4.07
CA ASN A 266 -9.69 -9.36 3.32
C ASN A 266 -10.40 -10.52 2.59
N VAL A 267 -9.65 -11.42 1.90
CA VAL A 267 -10.21 -12.63 1.26
C VAL A 267 -10.97 -13.48 2.27
N VAL A 268 -10.45 -13.66 3.46
CA VAL A 268 -11.07 -14.50 4.47
C VAL A 268 -12.33 -13.83 5.02
N THR A 269 -12.27 -12.56 5.35
CA THR A 269 -13.39 -11.81 5.93
C THR A 269 -14.56 -11.69 4.96
N THR A 270 -14.32 -11.24 3.72
CA THR A 270 -15.37 -11.01 2.73
C THR A 270 -15.73 -12.27 1.95
N GLY A 271 -14.73 -13.10 1.62
CA GLY A 271 -14.90 -14.27 0.78
C GLY A 271 -15.80 -15.37 1.38
N THR A 272 -15.87 -15.46 2.72
CA THR A 272 -16.80 -16.40 3.41
C THR A 272 -18.25 -16.16 3.04
N PHE A 273 -18.62 -14.92 2.71
CA PHE A 273 -19.96 -14.53 2.28
C PHE A 273 -20.07 -14.39 0.76
N THR A 274 -19.11 -13.73 0.14
CA THR A 274 -19.16 -13.37 -1.28
C THR A 274 -18.97 -14.56 -2.19
N ILE A 275 -18.04 -15.47 -1.90
CA ILE A 275 -17.77 -16.67 -2.72
C ILE A 275 -18.99 -17.59 -2.81
N PRO A 276 -19.67 -17.97 -1.70
CA PRO A 276 -20.91 -18.75 -1.78
C PRO A 276 -22.01 -18.08 -2.61
N LEU A 277 -22.16 -16.75 -2.50
CA LEU A 277 -23.17 -15.99 -3.27
C LEU A 277 -22.84 -15.97 -4.77
N MET A 278 -21.57 -15.77 -5.12
CA MET A 278 -21.12 -15.86 -6.52
C MET A 278 -21.39 -17.25 -7.14
N LYS A 279 -21.14 -18.30 -6.37
CA LYS A 279 -21.42 -19.69 -6.81
C LYS A 279 -22.92 -19.93 -7.03
N LYS A 280 -23.79 -19.38 -6.18
CA LYS A 280 -25.25 -19.50 -6.34
C LYS A 280 -25.78 -18.88 -7.64
N VAL A 281 -25.15 -17.80 -8.13
CA VAL A 281 -25.56 -17.16 -9.39
C VAL A 281 -24.88 -17.73 -10.63
N GLY A 282 -24.04 -18.79 -10.48
CA GLY A 282 -23.50 -19.56 -11.60
C GLY A 282 -22.02 -19.34 -11.89
N PHE A 283 -21.26 -18.62 -11.05
CA PHE A 283 -19.81 -18.62 -11.15
C PHE A 283 -19.24 -19.98 -10.73
N SER A 284 -18.25 -20.47 -11.48
CA SER A 284 -17.52 -21.67 -11.05
C SER A 284 -16.76 -21.40 -9.76
N PRO A 285 -16.49 -22.41 -8.91
CA PRO A 285 -15.72 -22.24 -7.67
C PRO A 285 -14.38 -21.52 -7.89
N THR A 286 -13.63 -21.88 -8.93
CA THR A 286 -12.36 -21.27 -9.31
C THR A 286 -12.52 -19.80 -9.65
N LYS A 287 -13.51 -19.43 -10.48
CA LYS A 287 -13.75 -18.03 -10.86
C LYS A 287 -14.25 -17.19 -9.68
N ALA A 288 -15.10 -17.74 -8.82
CA ALA A 288 -15.57 -17.04 -7.63
C ALA A 288 -14.42 -16.73 -6.67
N GLY A 289 -13.54 -17.73 -6.41
CA GLY A 289 -12.32 -17.50 -5.63
C GLY A 289 -11.39 -16.47 -6.28
N ALA A 290 -11.19 -16.57 -7.59
CA ALA A 290 -10.32 -15.65 -8.33
C ALA A 290 -10.83 -14.19 -8.33
N VAL A 291 -12.13 -13.96 -8.42
CA VAL A 291 -12.72 -12.61 -8.30
C VAL A 291 -12.47 -12.04 -6.92
N GLU A 292 -12.64 -12.82 -5.88
CA GLU A 292 -12.42 -12.39 -4.49
C GLU A 292 -10.96 -12.02 -4.25
N VAL A 293 -10.02 -12.87 -4.67
CA VAL A 293 -8.58 -12.59 -4.58
C VAL A 293 -8.20 -11.29 -5.29
N SER A 294 -8.64 -11.15 -6.55
CA SER A 294 -8.33 -9.96 -7.35
C SER A 294 -8.92 -8.68 -6.76
N SER A 295 -10.07 -8.79 -6.08
CA SER A 295 -10.71 -7.67 -5.38
C SER A 295 -9.94 -7.28 -4.12
N SER A 296 -9.52 -8.27 -3.36
CA SER A 296 -8.79 -8.06 -2.10
C SER A 296 -7.42 -7.41 -2.33
N ILE A 297 -6.73 -7.78 -3.41
CA ILE A 297 -5.48 -7.14 -3.82
C ILE A 297 -5.68 -5.66 -4.15
N ASN A 298 -6.70 -5.35 -4.93
CA ASN A 298 -7.02 -3.96 -5.23
C ASN A 298 -7.34 -3.16 -3.96
N GLY A 299 -7.94 -3.79 -2.94
CA GLY A 299 -8.21 -3.17 -1.65
C GLY A 299 -6.96 -2.60 -0.97
N VAL A 300 -5.87 -3.37 -1.00
CA VAL A 300 -4.58 -2.94 -0.42
C VAL A 300 -3.93 -1.80 -1.22
N LEU A 301 -4.20 -1.70 -2.53
CA LEU A 301 -3.70 -0.60 -3.37
C LEU A 301 -4.47 0.71 -3.21
N THR A 302 -5.57 0.70 -2.47
CA THR A 302 -6.53 1.81 -2.49
C THR A 302 -6.31 2.77 -1.33
N PRO A 303 -6.13 4.08 -1.61
CA PRO A 303 -6.13 5.10 -0.56
C PRO A 303 -7.45 5.11 0.24
N PRO A 304 -7.44 5.52 1.53
CA PRO A 304 -6.36 6.22 2.20
C PRO A 304 -5.36 5.33 2.94
N VAL A 305 -5.64 4.08 3.29
CA VAL A 305 -4.74 3.32 4.18
C VAL A 305 -3.64 2.62 3.39
N MET A 306 -3.96 1.99 2.24
CA MET A 306 -2.99 1.31 1.35
C MET A 306 -2.06 0.31 2.06
N GLY A 307 -2.50 -0.24 3.20
CA GLY A 307 -1.65 -1.04 4.06
C GLY A 307 -0.45 -0.27 4.64
N ALA A 308 0.50 -0.98 5.22
CA ALA A 308 1.68 -0.38 5.83
C ALA A 308 2.67 0.22 4.80
N VAL A 309 2.59 -0.19 3.53
CA VAL A 309 3.55 0.19 2.48
C VAL A 309 3.49 1.67 2.15
N ALA A 310 2.30 2.27 2.10
CA ALA A 310 2.17 3.70 1.81
C ALA A 310 2.91 4.58 2.85
N PHE A 311 2.91 4.15 4.09
CA PHE A 311 3.62 4.85 5.17
C PHE A 311 5.14 4.65 5.09
N LEU A 312 5.60 3.47 4.71
CA LEU A 312 7.02 3.24 4.43
C LEU A 312 7.49 4.08 3.24
N MET A 313 6.61 4.27 2.25
CA MET A 313 6.92 5.08 1.08
C MET A 313 7.20 6.54 1.46
N THR A 314 6.49 7.11 2.46
CA THR A 314 6.77 8.47 2.93
C THR A 314 8.19 8.62 3.48
N GLU A 315 8.68 7.62 4.19
CA GLU A 315 10.02 7.64 4.80
C GLU A 315 11.11 7.33 3.76
N TYR A 316 10.90 6.35 2.88
CA TYR A 316 11.92 5.96 1.89
C TYR A 316 12.05 6.96 0.73
N VAL A 317 10.96 7.62 0.36
CA VAL A 317 10.95 8.61 -0.74
C VAL A 317 11.14 10.04 -0.23
N GLY A 318 10.89 10.29 1.06
CA GLY A 318 10.98 11.62 1.66
C GLY A 318 9.84 12.56 1.25
N ILE A 319 8.65 12.03 0.92
CA ILE A 319 7.48 12.83 0.51
C ILE A 319 6.34 12.75 1.53
N SER A 320 5.44 13.71 1.46
CA SER A 320 4.27 13.72 2.32
C SER A 320 3.31 12.56 2.03
N TYR A 321 2.58 12.10 3.04
CA TYR A 321 1.55 11.07 2.86
C TYR A 321 0.48 11.46 1.84
N LEU A 322 0.15 12.75 1.76
CA LEU A 322 -0.79 13.27 0.77
C LEU A 322 -0.31 13.05 -0.66
N GLU A 323 1.00 13.21 -0.91
CA GLU A 323 1.59 12.96 -2.22
C GLU A 323 1.54 11.49 -2.59
N VAL A 324 1.83 10.59 -1.64
CA VAL A 324 1.67 9.14 -1.85
C VAL A 324 0.21 8.80 -2.19
N VAL A 325 -0.75 9.37 -1.47
CA VAL A 325 -2.19 9.16 -1.75
C VAL A 325 -2.57 9.67 -3.14
N LYS A 326 -2.09 10.86 -3.54
CA LYS A 326 -2.34 11.41 -4.89
C LYS A 326 -1.86 10.47 -5.99
N THR A 327 -0.65 9.93 -5.86
CA THR A 327 -0.09 9.03 -6.88
C THR A 327 -0.87 7.72 -7.02
N ALA A 328 -1.56 7.28 -5.99
CA ALA A 328 -2.31 6.03 -5.99
C ALA A 328 -3.77 6.14 -6.48
N ILE A 329 -4.39 7.33 -6.44
CA ILE A 329 -5.84 7.50 -6.68
C ILE A 329 -6.24 7.03 -8.09
N ILE A 330 -5.57 7.53 -9.14
CA ILE A 330 -5.92 7.19 -10.53
C ILE A 330 -5.68 5.70 -10.83
N PRO A 331 -4.49 5.13 -10.54
CA PRO A 331 -4.24 3.71 -10.77
C PRO A 331 -5.23 2.80 -10.02
N ALA A 332 -5.55 3.10 -8.77
CA ALA A 332 -6.52 2.33 -7.99
C ALA A 332 -7.93 2.39 -8.60
N ALA A 333 -8.42 3.60 -8.92
CA ALA A 333 -9.75 3.78 -9.50
C ALA A 333 -9.89 3.04 -10.83
N ILE A 334 -8.91 3.16 -11.73
CA ILE A 334 -8.88 2.46 -13.02
C ILE A 334 -8.89 0.93 -12.81
N SER A 335 -8.09 0.43 -11.86
CA SER A 335 -8.00 -1.00 -11.57
C SER A 335 -9.35 -1.56 -11.09
N TYR A 336 -10.08 -0.84 -10.23
CA TYR A 336 -11.41 -1.29 -9.78
C TYR A 336 -12.45 -1.31 -10.89
N VAL A 337 -12.55 -0.25 -11.68
CA VAL A 337 -13.53 -0.22 -12.79
C VAL A 337 -13.24 -1.33 -13.77
N ALA A 338 -11.98 -1.55 -14.08
CA ALA A 338 -11.57 -2.64 -14.96
C ALA A 338 -11.92 -4.01 -14.38
N LEU A 339 -11.78 -4.23 -13.07
CA LEU A 339 -12.17 -5.50 -12.44
C LEU A 339 -13.70 -5.71 -12.49
N VAL A 340 -14.49 -4.69 -12.18
CA VAL A 340 -15.96 -4.75 -12.30
C VAL A 340 -16.36 -5.04 -13.74
N TYR A 341 -15.64 -4.49 -14.72
CA TYR A 341 -15.87 -4.77 -16.13
C TYR A 341 -15.49 -6.20 -16.52
N ILE A 342 -14.35 -6.73 -16.06
CA ILE A 342 -13.95 -8.14 -16.26
C ILE A 342 -15.02 -9.08 -15.71
N VAL A 343 -15.49 -8.83 -14.50
CA VAL A 343 -16.58 -9.59 -13.87
C VAL A 343 -17.87 -9.51 -14.70
N HIS A 344 -18.17 -8.33 -15.28
CA HIS A 344 -19.31 -8.18 -16.20
C HIS A 344 -19.13 -9.01 -17.47
N LEU A 345 -17.95 -9.01 -18.08
CA LEU A 345 -17.65 -9.82 -19.26
C LEU A 345 -17.72 -11.31 -18.96
N GLU A 346 -17.25 -11.75 -17.78
CA GLU A 346 -17.38 -13.15 -17.35
C GLU A 346 -18.85 -13.56 -17.18
N ALA A 347 -19.68 -12.68 -16.62
CA ALA A 347 -21.12 -12.93 -16.50
C ALA A 347 -21.81 -13.00 -17.88
N LEU A 348 -21.37 -12.19 -18.86
CA LEU A 348 -21.86 -12.24 -20.24
C LEU A 348 -21.46 -13.56 -20.92
N LYS A 349 -20.22 -13.99 -20.79
CA LYS A 349 -19.69 -15.24 -21.35
C LYS A 349 -20.41 -16.47 -20.78
N SER A 350 -20.77 -16.41 -19.51
CA SER A 350 -21.49 -17.50 -18.83
C SER A 350 -23.01 -17.46 -19.05
N GLY A 351 -23.53 -16.56 -19.90
CA GLY A 351 -24.95 -16.47 -20.19
C GLY A 351 -25.83 -16.05 -19.00
N MET A 352 -25.25 -15.50 -17.94
CA MET A 352 -25.99 -15.09 -16.75
C MET A 352 -27.02 -14.02 -17.09
N THR A 353 -28.21 -14.12 -16.48
CA THR A 353 -29.26 -13.12 -16.58
C THR A 353 -29.30 -12.23 -15.36
N GLY A 354 -29.61 -10.96 -15.52
CA GLY A 354 -29.88 -10.02 -14.45
C GLY A 354 -31.27 -9.43 -14.63
N THR A 355 -31.81 -8.80 -13.64
CA THR A 355 -33.09 -8.11 -13.68
C THR A 355 -33.05 -6.85 -14.56
N SER A 356 -31.87 -6.32 -14.85
CA SER A 356 -31.63 -5.13 -15.67
C SER A 356 -30.75 -5.46 -16.89
N ARG A 357 -31.23 -5.14 -18.10
CA ARG A 357 -30.43 -5.18 -19.34
C ARG A 357 -29.68 -3.85 -19.49
N MET A 358 -28.47 -3.74 -18.95
CA MET A 358 -27.63 -2.54 -19.12
C MET A 358 -26.76 -2.68 -20.38
N HIS A 359 -26.83 -1.69 -21.27
CA HIS A 359 -25.97 -1.62 -22.45
C HIS A 359 -24.52 -1.33 -22.03
N PRO A 360 -23.45 -1.93 -22.66
CA PRO A 360 -22.08 -1.75 -22.25
C PRO A 360 -21.61 -0.28 -22.19
N VAL A 361 -22.03 0.53 -23.16
CA VAL A 361 -21.71 1.98 -23.16
C VAL A 361 -22.35 2.69 -21.97
N LYS A 362 -23.61 2.38 -21.64
CA LYS A 362 -24.28 2.92 -20.44
C LYS A 362 -23.61 2.46 -19.15
N PHE A 363 -23.08 1.23 -19.13
CA PHE A 363 -22.30 0.74 -17.99
C PHE A 363 -21.02 1.53 -17.80
N ILE A 364 -20.23 1.76 -18.87
CA ILE A 364 -18.99 2.54 -18.82
C ILE A 364 -19.28 3.97 -18.41
N LEU A 365 -20.24 4.64 -19.07
CA LEU A 365 -20.62 6.01 -18.72
C LEU A 365 -21.17 6.11 -17.30
N GLY A 366 -21.94 5.12 -16.84
CA GLY A 366 -22.42 5.04 -15.47
C GLY A 366 -21.30 4.84 -14.46
N ALA A 367 -20.31 4.00 -14.75
CA ALA A 367 -19.14 3.79 -13.90
C ALA A 367 -18.28 5.05 -13.80
N ILE A 368 -18.00 5.71 -14.91
CA ILE A 368 -17.28 6.99 -14.95
C ILE A 368 -18.03 8.04 -14.12
N PHE A 369 -19.35 8.17 -14.34
CA PHE A 369 -20.20 9.11 -13.62
C PHE A 369 -20.23 8.83 -12.12
N ILE A 370 -20.39 7.57 -11.69
CA ILE A 370 -20.40 7.19 -10.27
C ILE A 370 -19.07 7.50 -9.62
N ILE A 371 -17.93 7.18 -10.27
CA ILE A 371 -16.61 7.46 -9.73
C ILE A 371 -16.36 8.96 -9.66
N ALA A 372 -16.65 9.68 -10.74
CA ALA A 372 -16.48 11.14 -10.77
C ALA A 372 -17.31 11.80 -9.66
N ILE A 373 -18.57 11.39 -9.52
CA ILE A 373 -19.46 11.93 -8.48
C ILE A 373 -19.00 11.53 -7.07
N SER A 374 -18.46 10.32 -6.89
CA SER A 374 -17.92 9.87 -5.60
C SER A 374 -16.67 10.66 -5.20
N VAL A 375 -15.77 10.93 -6.14
CA VAL A 375 -14.58 11.77 -5.93
C VAL A 375 -14.99 13.21 -5.63
N VAL A 376 -15.96 13.75 -6.37
CA VAL A 376 -16.48 15.11 -6.14
C VAL A 376 -17.18 15.22 -4.79
N ILE A 377 -17.97 14.23 -4.41
CA ILE A 377 -18.64 14.21 -3.10
C ILE A 377 -17.61 14.09 -1.98
N ALA A 378 -16.64 13.17 -2.08
CA ALA A 378 -15.60 12.99 -1.06
C ALA A 378 -14.72 14.25 -0.94
N GLY A 379 -14.23 14.77 -2.06
CA GLY A 379 -13.45 16.01 -2.09
C GLY A 379 -14.26 17.22 -1.63
N GLY A 380 -15.52 17.30 -2.04
CA GLY A 380 -16.44 18.36 -1.63
C GLY A 380 -16.76 18.32 -0.11
N LEU A 381 -16.94 17.13 0.46
CA LEU A 381 -17.11 16.95 1.91
C LEU A 381 -15.86 17.37 2.67
N LEU A 382 -14.67 16.95 2.21
CA LEU A 382 -13.41 17.35 2.84
C LEU A 382 -13.18 18.86 2.74
N PHE A 383 -13.43 19.45 1.57
CA PHE A 383 -13.35 20.90 1.37
C PHE A 383 -14.35 21.64 2.26
N LEU A 384 -15.59 21.16 2.35
CA LEU A 384 -16.61 21.72 3.22
C LEU A 384 -16.21 21.65 4.69
N CYS A 385 -15.64 20.50 5.12
CA CYS A 385 -15.11 20.38 6.49
C CYS A 385 -14.00 21.41 6.74
N GLY A 386 -13.04 21.57 5.82
CA GLY A 386 -11.99 22.59 5.93
C GLY A 386 -12.58 24.00 6.00
N ALA A 387 -13.45 24.37 5.06
CA ALA A 387 -14.10 25.69 5.02
C ALA A 387 -14.91 25.99 6.29
N VAL A 388 -15.60 25.00 6.85
CA VAL A 388 -16.33 25.14 8.14
C VAL A 388 -15.36 25.39 9.29
N VAL A 389 -14.25 24.64 9.36
CA VAL A 389 -13.24 24.83 10.42
C VAL A 389 -12.55 26.18 10.28
N ASP A 390 -12.20 26.61 9.08
CA ASP A 390 -11.62 27.94 8.80
C ASP A 390 -12.58 29.06 9.20
N LEU A 391 -13.86 28.91 8.86
CA LEU A 391 -14.91 29.86 9.27
C LEU A 391 -15.05 29.89 10.79
N LEU A 392 -15.06 28.74 11.44
CA LEU A 392 -15.13 28.68 12.92
C LEU A 392 -13.89 29.31 13.56
N SER A 393 -12.70 29.09 12.96
CA SER A 393 -11.45 29.67 13.41
C SER A 393 -11.44 31.19 13.28
N SER A 394 -11.97 31.72 12.16
CA SER A 394 -12.06 33.17 11.95
C SER A 394 -13.08 33.86 12.86
N LEU A 395 -14.18 33.18 13.19
CA LEU A 395 -15.25 33.71 14.04
C LEU A 395 -14.99 33.58 15.52
N PHE A 396 -14.40 32.48 15.96
CA PHE A 396 -14.32 32.08 17.38
C PHE A 396 -12.88 31.89 17.89
N GLY A 397 -11.86 32.06 17.06
CA GLY A 397 -10.45 31.94 17.44
C GLY A 397 -10.14 30.64 18.19
N GLY A 398 -9.54 30.73 19.36
CA GLY A 398 -9.12 29.56 20.15
C GLY A 398 -10.26 28.62 20.60
N MET A 399 -11.54 29.04 20.49
CA MET A 399 -12.71 28.20 20.78
C MET A 399 -13.16 27.36 19.58
N SER A 400 -12.63 27.59 18.40
CA SER A 400 -13.02 26.92 17.14
C SER A 400 -12.95 25.40 17.24
N THR A 401 -11.90 24.84 17.85
CA THR A 401 -11.71 23.39 18.03
C THR A 401 -12.82 22.77 18.85
N TRP A 402 -13.22 23.41 19.96
CA TRP A 402 -14.30 22.92 20.81
C TRP A 402 -15.65 22.96 20.10
N ILE A 403 -15.91 24.02 19.33
CA ILE A 403 -17.13 24.17 18.53
C ILE A 403 -17.17 23.11 17.42
N ALA A 404 -16.04 22.86 16.73
CA ALA A 404 -15.94 21.80 15.73
C ALA A 404 -16.19 20.41 16.33
N LEU A 405 -15.66 20.12 17.51
CA LEU A 405 -15.92 18.88 18.24
C LEU A 405 -17.40 18.74 18.63
N CYS A 406 -18.03 19.82 19.12
CA CYS A 406 -19.48 19.82 19.42
C CYS A 406 -20.31 19.57 18.14
N LEU A 407 -19.94 20.18 17.02
CA LEU A 407 -20.61 19.97 15.74
C LEU A 407 -20.47 18.52 15.27
N LEU A 408 -19.27 17.96 15.34
CA LEU A 408 -19.02 16.54 15.01
C LEU A 408 -19.86 15.62 15.89
N LEU A 409 -19.94 15.90 17.19
CA LEU A 409 -20.80 15.15 18.12
C LEU A 409 -22.27 15.24 17.73
N LEU A 410 -22.76 16.41 17.36
CA LEU A 410 -24.16 16.59 16.92
C LEU A 410 -24.44 15.82 15.64
N ILE A 411 -23.52 15.85 14.67
CA ILE A 411 -23.60 15.05 13.43
C ILE A 411 -23.65 13.56 13.76
N TYR A 412 -22.79 13.10 14.66
CA TYR A 412 -22.79 11.72 15.13
C TYR A 412 -24.11 11.31 15.79
N LEU A 413 -24.62 12.10 16.74
CA LEU A 413 -25.90 11.83 17.42
C LEU A 413 -27.06 11.78 16.43
N PHE A 414 -27.07 12.67 15.43
CA PHE A 414 -28.07 12.68 14.37
C PHE A 414 -27.98 11.44 13.49
N ALA A 415 -26.77 11.04 13.11
CA ALA A 415 -26.52 9.84 12.30
C ALA A 415 -26.96 8.56 13.06
N VAL A 416 -26.64 8.44 14.36
CA VAL A 416 -27.08 7.30 15.19
C VAL A 416 -28.60 7.29 15.38
N ARG A 417 -29.25 8.46 15.52
CA ARG A 417 -30.70 8.56 15.59
C ARG A 417 -31.38 8.06 14.33
N ILE A 418 -30.83 8.38 13.15
CA ILE A 418 -31.30 7.83 11.86
C ILE A 418 -31.12 6.31 11.85
N ALA A 419 -29.93 5.83 12.22
CA ALA A 419 -29.62 4.41 12.23
C ALA A 419 -30.50 3.60 13.20
N ALA A 420 -30.90 4.18 14.32
CA ALA A 420 -31.80 3.53 15.30
C ALA A 420 -33.19 3.23 14.72
N GLY A 421 -33.63 3.97 13.70
CA GLY A 421 -34.92 3.72 13.01
C GLY A 421 -34.88 2.54 12.03
N GLU A 422 -33.71 2.02 11.72
CA GLU A 422 -33.53 0.92 10.78
C GLU A 422 -33.23 -0.40 11.52
N PRO A 423 -33.54 -1.57 10.90
CA PRO A 423 -33.26 -2.87 11.52
C PRO A 423 -31.76 -3.12 11.64
N ASP A 424 -31.36 -3.87 12.67
CA ASP A 424 -29.96 -4.28 12.84
C ASP A 424 -29.49 -5.17 11.69
N LEU A 425 -28.24 -4.99 11.34
CA LEU A 425 -27.63 -5.69 10.21
C LEU A 425 -27.17 -7.10 10.65
N ASP A 426 -28.07 -8.08 10.58
CA ASP A 426 -27.70 -9.49 10.76
C ASP A 426 -26.96 -10.03 9.52
N VAL A 427 -25.86 -10.74 9.70
CA VAL A 427 -25.00 -11.29 8.62
C VAL A 427 -25.19 -12.80 8.53
N SER A 428 -26.36 -13.22 8.07
CA SER A 428 -26.58 -14.59 7.65
C SER A 428 -26.63 -14.68 6.12
N LEU A 429 -26.25 -15.84 5.55
CA LEU A 429 -26.40 -16.08 4.12
C LEU A 429 -27.88 -15.98 3.67
N GLU A 430 -28.82 -16.16 4.59
CA GLU A 430 -30.26 -16.03 4.35
C GLU A 430 -30.67 -14.57 4.27
N SER A 431 -30.13 -13.71 5.16
CA SER A 431 -30.40 -12.27 5.16
C SER A 431 -29.87 -11.58 3.89
N MET A 432 -28.82 -12.11 3.28
CA MET A 432 -28.25 -11.59 2.03
C MET A 432 -29.09 -11.90 0.77
N GLN A 433 -30.11 -12.78 0.87
CA GLN A 433 -31.02 -13.08 -0.25
C GLN A 433 -32.20 -12.11 -0.32
N HIS A 434 -32.58 -11.51 0.81
CA HIS A 434 -33.68 -10.56 0.95
C HIS A 434 -33.21 -9.28 1.65
N LEU A 435 -32.32 -8.54 0.94
CA LEU A 435 -31.79 -7.29 1.48
C LEU A 435 -32.87 -6.18 1.45
N PRO A 436 -32.93 -5.36 2.50
CA PRO A 436 -33.70 -4.13 2.48
C PRO A 436 -33.25 -3.19 1.33
N PRO A 437 -34.06 -2.18 0.97
CA PRO A 437 -33.67 -1.16 0.01
C PRO A 437 -32.31 -0.51 0.37
N THR A 438 -31.54 -0.17 -0.64
CA THR A 438 -30.19 0.43 -0.46
C THR A 438 -30.22 1.66 0.44
N ARG A 439 -31.31 2.45 0.40
CA ARG A 439 -31.49 3.64 1.22
C ARG A 439 -31.54 3.30 2.71
N ASP A 440 -32.22 2.24 3.09
CA ASP A 440 -32.41 1.86 4.49
C ASP A 440 -31.09 1.29 5.05
N ILE A 441 -30.38 0.47 4.24
CA ILE A 441 -29.04 0.00 4.62
C ILE A 441 -28.06 1.18 4.75
N PHE A 442 -28.07 2.13 3.81
CA PHE A 442 -27.23 3.30 3.90
C PHE A 442 -27.45 4.08 5.20
N ARG A 443 -28.71 4.23 5.62
CA ARG A 443 -29.06 4.93 6.85
C ARG A 443 -28.66 4.16 8.11
N SER A 444 -28.69 2.83 8.08
CA SER A 444 -28.42 1.99 9.25
C SER A 444 -26.97 2.10 9.78
N GLY A 445 -26.02 2.54 8.96
CA GLY A 445 -24.60 2.58 9.32
C GLY A 445 -23.82 3.81 8.84
N ILE A 446 -24.50 4.90 8.47
CA ILE A 446 -23.85 6.12 7.96
C ILE A 446 -22.79 6.69 8.91
N TYR A 447 -22.96 6.51 10.22
CA TYR A 447 -22.01 7.00 11.23
C TYR A 447 -20.65 6.28 11.20
N TYR A 448 -20.54 5.09 10.59
CA TYR A 448 -19.24 4.42 10.40
C TYR A 448 -18.30 5.16 9.43
N ILE A 449 -18.84 6.07 8.62
CA ILE A 449 -18.04 6.89 7.70
C ILE A 449 -17.32 8.02 8.46
N LEU A 450 -17.84 8.46 9.61
CA LEU A 450 -17.31 9.61 10.35
C LEU A 450 -15.85 9.45 10.79
N PRO A 451 -15.41 8.32 11.39
CA PRO A 451 -14.00 8.14 11.75
C PRO A 451 -13.06 8.15 10.55
N ILE A 452 -13.52 7.61 9.41
CA ILE A 452 -12.75 7.61 8.16
C ILE A 452 -12.63 9.04 7.62
N LEU A 453 -13.71 9.82 7.64
CA LEU A 453 -13.68 11.23 7.26
C LEU A 453 -12.80 12.06 8.21
N LEU A 454 -12.84 11.78 9.51
CA LEU A 454 -11.94 12.42 10.48
C LEU A 454 -10.47 12.12 10.17
N LEU A 455 -10.14 10.86 9.88
CA LEU A 455 -8.81 10.45 9.48
C LEU A 455 -8.35 11.20 8.23
N MET A 456 -9.19 11.21 7.20
CA MET A 456 -8.90 11.91 5.94
C MET A 456 -8.73 13.43 6.14
N TYR A 457 -9.59 14.04 6.96
CA TYR A 457 -9.51 15.46 7.30
C TYR A 457 -8.18 15.80 7.97
N LEU A 458 -7.78 15.04 9.00
CA LEU A 458 -6.54 15.29 9.74
C LEU A 458 -5.29 15.08 8.86
N LEU A 459 -5.30 14.08 7.97
CA LEU A 459 -4.17 13.80 7.09
C LEU A 459 -4.07 14.77 5.91
N MET A 460 -5.19 15.11 5.26
CA MET A 460 -5.18 15.80 3.96
C MET A 460 -5.40 17.32 4.08
N ILE A 461 -6.20 17.77 5.04
CA ILE A 461 -6.52 19.18 5.23
C ILE A 461 -5.63 19.78 6.32
N GLU A 462 -5.67 19.22 7.52
CA GLU A 462 -4.85 19.66 8.65
C GLU A 462 -3.37 19.30 8.51
N ARG A 463 -3.02 18.39 7.60
CA ARG A 463 -1.65 17.92 7.36
C ARG A 463 -0.93 17.49 8.64
N LYS A 464 -1.66 16.90 9.59
CA LYS A 464 -1.08 16.33 10.81
C LYS A 464 -0.25 15.09 10.46
N SER A 465 0.71 14.74 11.33
CA SER A 465 1.48 13.50 11.16
C SER A 465 0.55 12.27 11.10
N PRO A 466 0.92 11.22 10.36
CA PRO A 466 0.13 10.00 10.28
C PRO A 466 -0.20 9.38 11.64
N GLY A 467 0.77 9.37 12.57
CA GLY A 467 0.58 8.86 13.93
C GLY A 467 -0.48 9.62 14.71
N LEU A 468 -0.42 10.95 14.71
CA LEU A 468 -1.39 11.79 15.42
C LEU A 468 -2.79 11.70 14.80
N SER A 469 -2.87 11.61 13.47
CA SER A 469 -4.14 11.43 12.75
C SER A 469 -4.79 10.08 13.06
N ALA A 470 -4.00 9.01 13.07
CA ALA A 470 -4.46 7.69 13.47
C ALA A 470 -4.89 7.65 14.94
N PHE A 471 -4.15 8.32 15.83
CA PHE A 471 -4.50 8.42 17.26
C PHE A 471 -5.88 9.03 17.44
N TRP A 472 -6.14 10.24 16.92
CA TRP A 472 -7.43 10.92 17.10
C TRP A 472 -8.58 10.16 16.43
N SER A 473 -8.35 9.55 15.28
CA SER A 473 -9.36 8.72 14.61
C SER A 473 -9.67 7.46 15.41
N THR A 474 -8.65 6.86 16.06
CA THR A 474 -8.84 5.73 16.98
C THR A 474 -9.61 6.14 18.22
N ILE A 475 -9.33 7.29 18.81
CA ILE A 475 -10.12 7.84 19.94
C ILE A 475 -11.58 8.04 19.51
N GLY A 476 -11.83 8.59 18.32
CA GLY A 476 -13.17 8.70 17.75
C GLY A 476 -13.87 7.33 17.62
N MET A 477 -13.12 6.30 17.18
CA MET A 477 -13.64 4.93 17.08
C MET A 477 -13.99 4.32 18.44
N LEU A 478 -13.12 4.51 19.45
CA LEU A 478 -13.39 4.07 20.84
C LEU A 478 -14.67 4.73 21.39
N PHE A 479 -14.84 6.02 21.12
CA PHE A 479 -16.05 6.75 21.51
C PHE A 479 -17.30 6.17 20.80
N ILE A 480 -17.25 5.89 19.52
CA ILE A 480 -18.36 5.29 18.76
C ILE A 480 -18.71 3.90 19.32
N LEU A 481 -17.73 3.02 19.52
CA LEU A 481 -17.96 1.69 20.09
C LEU A 481 -18.62 1.74 21.47
N LEU A 482 -18.17 2.67 22.31
CA LEU A 482 -18.74 2.84 23.65
C LEU A 482 -20.20 3.33 23.63
N THR A 483 -20.55 4.14 22.64
CA THR A 483 -21.82 4.90 22.67
C THR A 483 -22.86 4.44 21.65
N GLN A 484 -22.47 3.75 20.55
CA GLN A 484 -23.40 3.38 19.47
C GLN A 484 -24.58 2.52 19.96
N ASN A 485 -24.33 1.45 20.72
CA ASN A 485 -25.38 0.56 21.21
C ASN A 485 -26.28 1.24 22.27
N PRO A 486 -25.75 1.87 23.32
CA PRO A 486 -26.56 2.64 24.28
C PRO A 486 -27.43 3.72 23.63
N LEU A 487 -26.89 4.48 22.66
CA LEU A 487 -27.64 5.52 21.97
C LEU A 487 -28.73 4.96 21.06
N LYS A 488 -28.49 3.88 20.35
CA LYS A 488 -29.51 3.19 19.55
C LYS A 488 -30.65 2.68 20.44
N ALA A 489 -30.31 2.02 21.56
CA ALA A 489 -31.27 1.53 22.53
C ALA A 489 -32.10 2.69 23.13
N TYR A 490 -31.47 3.81 23.45
CA TYR A 490 -32.16 5.03 23.93
C TYR A 490 -33.14 5.56 22.87
N PHE A 491 -32.70 5.72 21.61
CA PHE A 491 -33.56 6.24 20.54
C PHE A 491 -34.67 5.26 20.14
N ARG A 492 -34.52 3.95 20.40
CA ARG A 492 -35.57 2.92 20.23
C ARG A 492 -36.55 2.85 21.39
N GLY A 493 -36.26 3.54 22.48
CA GLY A 493 -37.14 3.54 23.68
C GLY A 493 -36.99 2.28 24.53
N GLU A 494 -35.84 1.60 24.49
CA GLU A 494 -35.58 0.42 25.32
C GLU A 494 -35.50 0.79 26.80
N SER A 495 -35.91 -0.10 27.69
CA SER A 495 -36.06 0.17 29.13
C SER A 495 -34.71 0.33 29.86
N ARG A 496 -33.62 -0.18 29.34
CA ARG A 496 -32.27 -0.13 29.96
C ARG A 496 -31.15 0.17 28.96
N PRO A 497 -31.07 1.35 28.35
CA PRO A 497 -30.07 1.64 27.31
C PRO A 497 -28.64 1.57 27.84
N LEU A 498 -28.40 1.90 29.12
CA LEU A 498 -27.05 1.88 29.72
C LEU A 498 -26.49 0.45 29.93
N SER A 499 -27.33 -0.59 29.89
CA SER A 499 -26.85 -1.97 29.99
C SER A 499 -25.91 -2.35 28.82
N HIS A 500 -26.04 -1.69 27.67
CA HIS A 500 -25.19 -1.92 26.47
C HIS A 500 -23.81 -1.25 26.56
N VAL A 501 -23.51 -0.46 27.62
CA VAL A 501 -22.17 0.10 27.81
C VAL A 501 -21.14 -1.00 28.07
N ALA A 502 -21.51 -2.05 28.78
CA ALA A 502 -20.64 -3.19 29.06
C ALA A 502 -20.30 -3.95 27.78
N GLU A 503 -21.24 -4.08 26.84
CA GLU A 503 -20.99 -4.63 25.51
C GLU A 503 -19.99 -3.78 24.73
N GLY A 504 -20.16 -2.44 24.72
CA GLY A 504 -19.25 -1.51 24.09
C GLY A 504 -17.82 -1.58 24.64
N LEU A 505 -17.66 -1.76 25.96
CA LEU A 505 -16.34 -1.96 26.60
C LEU A 505 -15.71 -3.30 26.19
N SER A 506 -16.50 -4.36 26.08
CA SER A 506 -16.03 -5.66 25.55
C SER A 506 -15.59 -5.53 24.10
N ASP A 507 -16.38 -4.89 23.25
CA ASP A 507 -16.08 -4.64 21.85
C ASP A 507 -14.78 -3.83 21.68
N ILE A 508 -14.56 -2.83 22.51
CA ILE A 508 -13.31 -2.06 22.55
C ILE A 508 -12.12 -2.97 22.87
N ALA A 509 -12.23 -3.75 23.95
CA ALA A 509 -11.15 -4.64 24.35
C ALA A 509 -10.85 -5.68 23.27
N GLU A 510 -11.87 -6.31 22.71
CA GLU A 510 -11.72 -7.29 21.63
C GLU A 510 -11.12 -6.68 20.36
N GLY A 511 -11.56 -5.49 19.94
CA GLY A 511 -11.02 -4.77 18.79
C GLY A 511 -9.55 -4.37 18.98
N MET A 512 -9.18 -3.88 20.17
CA MET A 512 -7.79 -3.55 20.51
C MET A 512 -6.91 -4.80 20.54
N ILE A 513 -7.37 -5.90 21.14
CA ILE A 513 -6.67 -7.17 21.17
C ILE A 513 -6.48 -7.73 19.77
N SER A 514 -7.54 -7.73 18.96
CA SER A 514 -7.48 -8.20 17.58
C SER A 514 -6.49 -7.39 16.75
N GLY A 515 -6.54 -6.05 16.84
CA GLY A 515 -5.58 -5.17 16.17
C GLY A 515 -4.13 -5.43 16.58
N ALA A 516 -3.87 -5.56 17.89
CA ALA A 516 -2.54 -5.86 18.39
C ALA A 516 -2.04 -7.24 17.93
N ARG A 517 -2.93 -8.26 17.90
CA ARG A 517 -2.58 -9.59 17.43
C ARG A 517 -2.23 -9.61 15.93
N ASN A 518 -2.94 -8.85 15.11
CA ASN A 518 -2.63 -8.69 13.68
C ASN A 518 -1.27 -8.02 13.46
N MET A 519 -0.79 -7.24 14.43
CA MET A 519 0.54 -6.60 14.36
C MET A 519 1.70 -7.54 14.69
N ILE A 520 1.47 -8.70 15.31
CA ILE A 520 2.57 -9.59 15.74
C ILE A 520 3.47 -9.98 14.57
N GLY A 521 2.85 -10.53 13.52
CA GLY A 521 3.59 -10.95 12.32
C GLY A 521 4.20 -9.76 11.58
N LEU A 522 3.47 -8.65 11.48
CA LEU A 522 3.93 -7.46 10.78
C LEU A 522 5.14 -6.81 11.46
N ALA A 523 5.12 -6.65 12.78
CA ALA A 523 6.24 -6.09 13.54
C ALA A 523 7.49 -7.01 13.47
N ALA A 524 7.30 -8.33 13.57
CA ALA A 524 8.38 -9.28 13.38
C ALA A 524 8.96 -9.21 11.96
N ALA A 525 8.10 -9.10 10.93
CA ALA A 525 8.52 -8.93 9.55
C ALA A 525 9.37 -7.67 9.33
N MET A 526 8.95 -6.55 9.91
CA MET A 526 9.68 -5.27 9.80
C MET A 526 11.03 -5.32 10.51
N GLY A 527 11.12 -6.00 11.67
CA GLY A 527 12.40 -6.24 12.34
C GLY A 527 13.35 -7.10 11.49
N VAL A 528 12.84 -8.19 10.90
CA VAL A 528 13.66 -9.06 10.03
C VAL A 528 14.04 -8.38 8.73
N ALA A 529 13.14 -7.57 8.15
CA ALA A 529 13.46 -6.74 6.98
C ALA A 529 14.59 -5.76 7.29
N GLY A 530 14.68 -5.24 8.53
CA GLY A 530 15.81 -4.46 9.00
C GLY A 530 17.14 -5.22 8.96
N ILE A 531 17.16 -6.54 9.22
CA ILE A 531 18.38 -7.36 9.03
C ILE A 531 18.80 -7.37 7.56
N ILE A 532 17.85 -7.49 6.63
CA ILE A 532 18.13 -7.51 5.19
C ILE A 532 18.68 -6.15 4.74
N VAL A 533 17.98 -5.06 5.09
CA VAL A 533 18.41 -3.70 4.78
C VAL A 533 19.79 -3.41 5.38
N GLY A 534 20.00 -3.72 6.67
CA GLY A 534 21.30 -3.55 7.32
C GLY A 534 22.41 -4.37 6.67
N SER A 535 22.09 -5.56 6.13
CA SER A 535 23.05 -6.34 5.34
C SER A 535 23.40 -5.63 4.02
N VAL A 536 22.41 -5.06 3.35
CA VAL A 536 22.60 -4.32 2.09
C VAL A 536 23.46 -3.08 2.31
N THR A 537 23.15 -2.28 3.35
CA THR A 537 23.92 -1.07 3.67
C THR A 537 25.35 -1.37 4.14
N LEU A 538 25.52 -2.44 4.93
CA LEU A 538 26.85 -2.84 5.43
C LEU A 538 27.77 -3.34 4.33
N THR A 539 27.22 -4.05 3.33
CA THR A 539 28.00 -4.75 2.29
C THR A 539 28.10 -3.96 0.99
N GLY A 540 27.22 -3.00 0.75
CA GLY A 540 27.12 -2.30 -0.53
C GLY A 540 26.58 -3.15 -1.67
N ILE A 541 26.01 -4.35 -1.39
CA ILE A 541 25.55 -5.28 -2.46
C ILE A 541 24.44 -4.68 -3.34
N GLY A 542 23.75 -3.64 -2.87
CA GLY A 542 22.76 -2.93 -3.67
C GLY A 542 23.34 -2.39 -4.98
N GLN A 543 24.53 -1.79 -4.93
CA GLN A 543 25.23 -1.28 -6.13
C GLN A 543 25.64 -2.41 -7.07
N VAL A 544 26.16 -3.49 -6.54
CA VAL A 544 26.54 -4.68 -7.31
C VAL A 544 25.32 -5.31 -8.01
N MET A 545 24.18 -5.36 -7.34
CA MET A 545 22.91 -5.80 -7.92
C MET A 545 22.44 -4.86 -9.03
N ALA A 546 22.71 -3.56 -8.90
CA ALA A 546 22.48 -2.56 -9.92
C ALA A 546 23.22 -2.88 -11.20
N GLU A 547 24.55 -3.00 -11.13
CA GLU A 547 25.41 -3.33 -12.26
C GLU A 547 25.03 -4.67 -12.91
N PHE A 548 24.67 -5.67 -12.07
CA PHE A 548 24.25 -6.97 -12.58
C PHE A 548 22.93 -6.89 -13.35
N VAL A 549 21.94 -6.14 -12.85
CA VAL A 549 20.66 -5.95 -13.54
C VAL A 549 20.84 -5.09 -14.80
N GLU A 550 21.70 -4.08 -14.76
CA GLU A 550 22.08 -3.28 -15.93
C GLU A 550 22.73 -4.16 -17.00
N PHE A 551 23.70 -4.98 -16.62
CA PHE A 551 24.34 -5.94 -17.52
C PHE A 551 23.32 -6.91 -18.16
N LEU A 552 22.42 -7.50 -17.35
CA LEU A 552 21.39 -8.42 -17.85
C LEU A 552 20.39 -7.74 -18.78
N SER A 553 20.06 -6.49 -18.51
CA SER A 553 19.13 -5.70 -19.31
C SER A 553 19.76 -5.12 -20.57
N GLY A 554 21.10 -5.19 -20.68
CA GLY A 554 21.86 -4.54 -21.75
C GLY A 554 21.65 -3.02 -21.79
N GLY A 555 21.46 -2.39 -20.63
CA GLY A 555 21.15 -0.98 -20.50
C GLY A 555 19.71 -0.60 -20.92
N ASN A 556 18.84 -1.55 -21.27
CA ASN A 556 17.48 -1.28 -21.70
C ASN A 556 16.54 -1.15 -20.48
N LEU A 557 15.97 0.03 -20.25
CA LEU A 557 15.08 0.32 -19.13
C LEU A 557 13.85 -0.61 -19.05
N LEU A 558 13.22 -0.93 -20.18
CA LEU A 558 12.04 -1.81 -20.19
C LEU A 558 12.41 -3.25 -19.79
N ALA A 559 13.55 -3.76 -20.28
CA ALA A 559 14.05 -5.06 -19.87
C ALA A 559 14.40 -5.09 -18.38
N MET A 560 15.02 -4.03 -17.86
CA MET A 560 15.31 -3.89 -16.45
C MET A 560 14.04 -3.88 -15.58
N LEU A 561 13.06 -3.07 -15.94
CA LEU A 561 11.77 -3.04 -15.24
C LEU A 561 11.10 -4.42 -15.22
N PHE A 562 11.23 -5.17 -16.33
CA PHE A 562 10.74 -6.55 -16.37
C PHE A 562 11.50 -7.46 -15.38
N PHE A 563 12.83 -7.35 -15.29
CA PHE A 563 13.61 -8.10 -14.29
C PHE A 563 13.25 -7.70 -12.87
N VAL A 564 13.11 -6.40 -12.58
CA VAL A 564 12.66 -5.92 -11.25
C VAL A 564 11.27 -6.46 -10.90
N ALA A 565 10.34 -6.48 -11.85
CA ALA A 565 9.01 -7.07 -11.66
C ALA A 565 9.08 -8.56 -11.33
N VAL A 566 9.88 -9.32 -12.09
CA VAL A 566 10.08 -10.76 -11.86
C VAL A 566 10.75 -11.02 -10.50
N ILE A 567 11.79 -10.26 -10.17
CA ILE A 567 12.47 -10.36 -8.86
C ILE A 567 11.48 -10.04 -7.72
N SER A 568 10.68 -8.97 -7.86
CA SER A 568 9.67 -8.60 -6.86
C SER A 568 8.65 -9.72 -6.63
N ILE A 569 8.19 -10.37 -7.70
CA ILE A 569 7.26 -11.50 -7.59
C ILE A 569 7.95 -12.70 -6.93
N ILE A 570 9.16 -13.05 -7.35
CA ILE A 570 9.90 -14.21 -6.82
C ILE A 570 10.22 -14.02 -5.34
N LEU A 571 10.78 -12.87 -4.97
CA LEU A 571 11.09 -12.57 -3.57
C LEU A 571 9.81 -12.48 -2.72
N GLY A 572 8.72 -11.98 -3.30
CA GLY A 572 7.43 -11.87 -2.63
C GLY A 572 6.71 -13.20 -2.41
N MET A 573 7.13 -14.29 -3.05
CA MET A 573 6.50 -15.59 -2.85
C MET A 573 6.66 -16.07 -1.41
N GLY A 574 5.59 -15.96 -0.62
CA GLY A 574 5.57 -16.36 0.77
C GLY A 574 6.10 -15.31 1.77
N LEU A 575 6.36 -14.09 1.31
CA LEU A 575 6.62 -12.93 2.16
C LEU A 575 5.35 -12.09 2.32
N PRO A 576 5.14 -11.45 3.49
CA PRO A 576 4.15 -10.37 3.59
C PRO A 576 4.49 -9.24 2.61
N THR A 577 3.48 -8.63 2.01
CA THR A 577 3.63 -7.54 1.03
C THR A 577 4.59 -6.44 1.50
N THR A 578 4.49 -6.06 2.78
CA THR A 578 5.32 -5.01 3.38
C THR A 578 6.80 -5.40 3.42
N ALA A 579 7.11 -6.63 3.83
CA ALA A 579 8.50 -7.12 3.86
C ALA A 579 9.10 -7.21 2.46
N ASN A 580 8.32 -7.72 1.50
CA ASN A 580 8.74 -7.76 0.10
C ASN A 580 9.04 -6.35 -0.46
N TYR A 581 8.14 -5.40 -0.21
CA TYR A 581 8.35 -4.01 -0.61
C TYR A 581 9.66 -3.44 -0.05
N ILE A 582 9.93 -3.61 1.25
CA ILE A 582 11.16 -3.11 1.90
C ILE A 582 12.40 -3.69 1.21
N VAL A 583 12.43 -5.01 1.03
CA VAL A 583 13.59 -5.69 0.45
C VAL A 583 13.85 -5.24 -0.99
N VAL A 584 12.81 -5.26 -1.82
CA VAL A 584 12.98 -4.94 -3.25
C VAL A 584 13.26 -3.45 -3.47
N SER A 585 12.57 -2.57 -2.74
CA SER A 585 12.81 -1.13 -2.87
C SER A 585 14.23 -0.75 -2.44
N SER A 586 14.73 -1.31 -1.34
CA SER A 586 16.09 -1.04 -0.86
C SER A 586 17.18 -1.54 -1.81
N LEU A 587 16.90 -2.60 -2.60
CA LEU A 587 17.86 -3.14 -3.56
C LEU A 587 17.78 -2.48 -4.94
N MET A 588 16.58 -2.09 -5.38
CA MET A 588 16.33 -1.80 -6.80
C MET A 588 15.85 -0.38 -7.09
N ALA A 589 15.35 0.37 -6.08
CA ALA A 589 14.73 1.65 -6.39
C ALA A 589 15.72 2.67 -6.94
N GLY A 590 16.91 2.80 -6.33
CA GLY A 590 17.96 3.69 -6.82
C GLY A 590 18.42 3.34 -8.23
N VAL A 591 18.58 2.05 -8.50
CA VAL A 591 19.01 1.51 -9.80
C VAL A 591 18.07 1.91 -10.94
N VAL A 592 16.75 1.77 -10.71
CA VAL A 592 15.75 2.12 -11.72
C VAL A 592 15.78 3.62 -12.02
N VAL A 593 15.99 4.45 -11.01
CA VAL A 593 16.11 5.90 -11.18
C VAL A 593 17.35 6.25 -12.00
N GLU A 594 18.49 5.68 -11.63
CA GLU A 594 19.78 5.94 -12.28
C GLU A 594 19.79 5.49 -13.75
N LEU A 595 19.40 4.24 -14.01
CA LEU A 595 19.35 3.74 -15.39
C LEU A 595 18.27 4.46 -16.21
N GLY A 596 17.18 4.89 -15.59
CA GLY A 596 16.19 5.78 -16.20
C GLY A 596 16.87 7.05 -16.73
N ALA A 597 17.64 7.73 -15.90
CA ALA A 597 18.34 8.95 -16.24
C ALA A 597 19.37 8.75 -17.37
N GLN A 598 20.12 7.64 -17.33
CA GLN A 598 21.04 7.25 -18.41
C GLN A 598 20.30 7.00 -19.74
N ASN A 599 19.12 6.39 -19.70
CA ASN A 599 18.27 6.17 -20.88
C ASN A 599 17.45 7.41 -21.31
N GLY A 600 17.69 8.56 -20.71
CA GLY A 600 16.98 9.79 -21.05
C GLY A 600 15.58 9.92 -20.46
N LEU A 601 15.19 9.06 -19.51
CA LEU A 601 13.91 9.12 -18.81
C LEU A 601 14.15 9.45 -17.35
N ILE A 602 13.70 10.62 -16.90
CA ILE A 602 13.75 10.99 -15.49
C ILE A 602 12.57 10.32 -14.79
N VAL A 603 12.87 9.23 -14.08
CA VAL A 603 11.88 8.45 -13.35
C VAL A 603 11.78 8.95 -11.91
N PRO A 604 10.63 9.51 -11.48
CA PRO A 604 10.47 9.90 -10.09
C PRO A 604 10.59 8.72 -9.14
N LEU A 605 11.30 8.88 -8.03
CA LEU A 605 11.53 7.82 -7.04
C LEU A 605 10.19 7.21 -6.55
N VAL A 606 9.18 8.04 -6.35
CA VAL A 606 7.83 7.57 -5.95
C VAL A 606 7.20 6.62 -6.99
N ALA A 607 7.45 6.83 -8.29
CA ALA A 607 6.95 5.95 -9.33
C ALA A 607 7.60 4.57 -9.24
N VAL A 608 8.90 4.51 -8.95
CA VAL A 608 9.63 3.25 -8.73
C VAL A 608 9.12 2.53 -7.49
N HIS A 609 8.93 3.24 -6.39
CA HIS A 609 8.37 2.67 -5.16
C HIS A 609 6.94 2.15 -5.37
N MET A 610 6.11 2.85 -6.12
CA MET A 610 4.80 2.37 -6.54
C MET A 610 4.90 1.13 -7.43
N PHE A 611 5.86 1.08 -8.35
CA PHE A 611 6.14 -0.09 -9.19
C PHE A 611 6.45 -1.33 -8.34
N VAL A 612 7.38 -1.22 -7.42
CA VAL A 612 7.75 -2.29 -6.49
C VAL A 612 6.56 -2.72 -5.62
N PHE A 613 5.77 -1.77 -5.14
CA PHE A 613 4.58 -2.05 -4.34
C PHE A 613 3.54 -2.88 -5.11
N TYR A 614 3.25 -2.52 -6.36
CA TYR A 614 2.31 -3.26 -7.21
C TYR A 614 2.76 -4.70 -7.46
N PHE A 615 4.03 -4.91 -7.78
CA PHE A 615 4.56 -6.27 -7.98
C PHE A 615 4.71 -7.04 -6.67
N GLY A 616 4.99 -6.36 -5.57
CA GLY A 616 4.98 -6.94 -4.23
C GLY A 616 3.64 -7.55 -3.85
N ILE A 617 2.55 -6.84 -4.10
CA ILE A 617 1.18 -7.35 -3.85
C ILE A 617 0.81 -8.47 -4.82
N MET A 618 1.27 -8.40 -6.06
CA MET A 618 0.97 -9.45 -7.05
C MET A 618 1.57 -10.81 -6.68
N ALA A 619 2.60 -10.86 -5.87
CA ALA A 619 3.14 -12.11 -5.34
C ALA A 619 2.11 -12.92 -4.53
N ASP A 620 1.16 -12.25 -3.85
CA ASP A 620 0.05 -12.90 -3.11
C ASP A 620 -0.93 -13.67 -4.00
N VAL A 621 -0.96 -13.37 -5.29
CA VAL A 621 -1.81 -14.03 -6.30
C VAL A 621 -1.05 -15.09 -7.07
N THR A 622 0.26 -14.84 -7.28
CA THR A 622 1.03 -15.56 -8.30
C THR A 622 1.32 -16.99 -7.88
N PRO A 623 0.93 -18.01 -8.69
CA PRO A 623 1.35 -19.37 -8.45
C PRO A 623 2.89 -19.51 -8.50
N PRO A 624 3.50 -20.42 -7.72
CA PRO A 624 2.86 -21.52 -6.99
C PRO A 624 2.47 -21.23 -5.54
N VAL A 625 2.81 -20.06 -4.96
CA VAL A 625 2.72 -19.82 -3.53
C VAL A 625 1.60 -18.83 -3.14
N GLY A 626 0.96 -18.16 -4.08
CA GLY A 626 -0.05 -17.10 -3.85
C GLY A 626 -0.98 -17.34 -2.65
N LEU A 627 -0.65 -16.78 -1.48
CA LEU A 627 -1.32 -17.06 -0.20
C LEU A 627 -2.80 -16.68 -0.22
N ALA A 628 -3.15 -15.53 -0.82
CA ALA A 628 -4.53 -15.11 -0.97
C ALA A 628 -5.34 -16.06 -1.86
N SER A 629 -4.70 -16.63 -2.90
CA SER A 629 -5.32 -17.63 -3.78
C SER A 629 -5.60 -18.95 -3.08
N PHE A 630 -4.72 -19.36 -2.18
CA PHE A 630 -4.93 -20.56 -1.36
C PHE A 630 -6.09 -20.36 -0.37
N ALA A 631 -6.17 -19.21 0.29
CA ALA A 631 -7.26 -18.88 1.19
C ALA A 631 -8.62 -18.90 0.46
N ALA A 632 -8.72 -18.24 -0.70
CA ALA A 632 -9.94 -18.23 -1.51
C ALA A 632 -10.31 -19.63 -2.03
N ALA A 633 -9.32 -20.45 -2.42
CA ALA A 633 -9.54 -21.82 -2.87
C ALA A 633 -10.10 -22.72 -1.77
N ALA A 634 -9.64 -22.56 -0.53
CA ALA A 634 -10.18 -23.28 0.62
C ALA A 634 -11.67 -22.94 0.85
N ILE A 635 -12.05 -21.65 0.79
CA ILE A 635 -13.44 -21.20 0.93
C ILE A 635 -14.29 -21.66 -0.26
N SER A 636 -13.80 -21.50 -1.48
CA SER A 636 -14.54 -21.88 -2.69
C SER A 636 -14.62 -23.37 -2.92
N LYS A 637 -13.76 -24.16 -2.28
CA LYS A 637 -13.52 -25.60 -2.51
C LYS A 637 -13.06 -25.87 -3.93
N ALA A 638 -12.20 -25.01 -4.46
CA ALA A 638 -11.56 -25.14 -5.75
C ALA A 638 -10.10 -25.59 -5.61
N ASP A 639 -9.49 -25.93 -6.74
CA ASP A 639 -8.04 -26.18 -6.80
C ASP A 639 -7.26 -24.86 -6.58
N PRO A 640 -6.31 -24.78 -5.64
CA PRO A 640 -5.57 -23.57 -5.32
C PRO A 640 -4.77 -23.02 -6.50
N LEU A 641 -4.07 -23.88 -7.25
CA LEU A 641 -3.27 -23.45 -8.40
C LEU A 641 -4.13 -22.91 -9.52
N LYS A 642 -5.26 -23.61 -9.84
CA LYS A 642 -6.20 -23.11 -10.84
C LYS A 642 -6.84 -21.80 -10.42
N THR A 643 -7.14 -21.64 -9.13
CA THR A 643 -7.66 -20.37 -8.58
C THR A 643 -6.61 -19.26 -8.69
N GLY A 644 -5.35 -19.56 -8.38
CA GLY A 644 -4.24 -18.64 -8.52
C GLY A 644 -4.00 -18.20 -9.98
N PHE A 645 -3.95 -19.13 -10.93
CA PHE A 645 -3.82 -18.79 -12.35
C PHE A 645 -5.00 -17.95 -12.86
N GLN A 646 -6.21 -18.26 -12.44
CA GLN A 646 -7.37 -17.47 -12.82
C GLN A 646 -7.37 -16.08 -12.18
N ALA A 647 -6.94 -15.97 -10.93
CA ALA A 647 -6.79 -14.70 -10.24
C ALA A 647 -5.67 -13.86 -10.87
N PHE A 648 -4.50 -14.45 -11.17
CA PHE A 648 -3.43 -13.80 -11.90
C PHE A 648 -3.90 -13.26 -13.25
N TYR A 649 -4.66 -14.05 -14.01
CA TYR A 649 -5.26 -13.61 -15.27
C TYR A 649 -6.17 -12.39 -15.10
N TYR A 650 -6.96 -12.32 -14.02
CA TYR A 650 -7.79 -11.16 -13.73
C TYR A 650 -6.96 -9.96 -13.24
N THR A 651 -5.80 -10.18 -12.61
CA THR A 651 -4.93 -9.11 -12.11
C THR A 651 -3.86 -8.65 -13.10
N ILE A 652 -3.76 -9.26 -14.29
CA ILE A 652 -2.76 -8.87 -15.31
C ILE A 652 -2.89 -7.39 -15.71
N ARG A 653 -4.10 -6.82 -15.65
CA ARG A 653 -4.34 -5.38 -15.82
C ARG A 653 -3.63 -4.54 -14.76
N THR A 654 -3.56 -5.05 -13.52
CA THR A 654 -2.87 -4.39 -12.41
C THR A 654 -1.35 -4.45 -12.60
N ALA A 655 -0.83 -5.55 -13.20
CA ALA A 655 0.57 -5.68 -13.57
C ALA A 655 0.99 -4.71 -14.69
N LEU A 656 0.06 -4.35 -15.57
CA LEU A 656 0.36 -3.42 -16.67
C LEU A 656 0.56 -1.98 -16.16
N LEU A 657 -0.21 -1.55 -15.16
CA LEU A 657 -0.19 -0.17 -14.65
C LEU A 657 1.20 0.32 -14.23
N PRO A 658 2.02 -0.45 -13.50
CA PRO A 658 3.37 -0.04 -13.13
C PRO A 658 4.25 0.31 -14.32
N PHE A 659 4.24 -0.50 -15.36
CA PHE A 659 4.98 -0.17 -16.58
C PHE A 659 4.46 1.12 -17.23
N LEU A 660 3.15 1.32 -17.23
CA LEU A 660 2.57 2.50 -17.85
C LEU A 660 2.94 3.79 -17.11
N PHE A 661 2.89 3.81 -15.78
CA PHE A 661 3.15 5.04 -15.06
C PHE A 661 4.64 5.36 -14.91
N ILE A 662 5.56 4.42 -15.09
CA ILE A 662 6.99 4.72 -15.21
C ILE A 662 7.25 5.56 -16.47
N PHE A 663 6.63 5.19 -17.61
CA PHE A 663 6.80 5.91 -18.87
C PHE A 663 5.82 7.07 -19.06
N ASN A 664 4.77 7.16 -18.25
CA ASN A 664 3.76 8.23 -18.30
C ASN A 664 3.32 8.60 -16.87
N THR A 665 4.10 9.47 -16.25
CA THR A 665 3.91 9.91 -14.87
C THR A 665 2.64 10.72 -14.65
N ASP A 666 1.97 11.18 -15.71
CA ASP A 666 0.65 11.81 -15.63
C ASP A 666 -0.37 10.91 -14.92
N LEU A 667 -0.23 9.58 -15.05
CA LEU A 667 -1.07 8.59 -14.36
C LEU A 667 -0.92 8.62 -12.83
N LEU A 668 0.20 9.14 -12.33
CA LEU A 668 0.46 9.34 -10.90
C LEU A 668 0.14 10.77 -10.44
N LEU A 669 -0.46 11.60 -11.29
CA LEU A 669 -0.76 13.02 -11.01
C LEU A 669 0.50 13.84 -10.63
N ILE A 670 1.66 13.48 -11.15
CA ILE A 670 2.90 14.23 -10.96
C ILE A 670 2.93 15.37 -11.98
N ASN A 671 3.01 16.59 -11.49
CA ASN A 671 3.00 17.82 -12.30
C ASN A 671 1.78 17.96 -13.21
N VAL A 672 0.61 17.46 -12.80
CA VAL A 672 -0.64 17.44 -13.56
C VAL A 672 -1.65 18.40 -12.95
N GLY A 673 -2.15 19.33 -13.75
CA GLY A 673 -3.22 20.25 -13.35
C GLY A 673 -4.59 19.55 -13.21
N PRO A 674 -5.56 20.16 -12.48
CA PRO A 674 -6.86 19.52 -12.20
C PRO A 674 -7.65 19.14 -13.47
N TYR A 675 -7.63 19.97 -14.49
CA TYR A 675 -8.32 19.69 -15.77
C TYR A 675 -7.64 18.55 -16.52
N GLN A 676 -6.31 18.55 -16.57
CA GLN A 676 -5.53 17.51 -17.22
C GLN A 676 -5.72 16.16 -16.49
N ALA A 677 -5.81 16.16 -15.16
CA ALA A 677 -6.09 14.95 -14.37
C ALA A 677 -7.38 14.26 -14.79
N VAL A 678 -8.44 15.02 -15.09
CA VAL A 678 -9.72 14.47 -15.58
C VAL A 678 -9.54 13.82 -16.96
N PHE A 679 -8.80 14.45 -17.87
CA PHE A 679 -8.50 13.88 -19.19
C PHE A 679 -7.67 12.61 -19.07
N VAL A 680 -6.59 12.62 -18.28
CA VAL A 680 -5.75 11.46 -18.01
C VAL A 680 -6.59 10.32 -17.46
N PHE A 681 -7.45 10.57 -16.49
CA PHE A 681 -8.32 9.55 -15.91
C PHE A 681 -9.27 8.95 -16.95
N ILE A 682 -9.95 9.76 -17.74
CA ILE A 682 -10.93 9.28 -18.73
C ILE A 682 -10.25 8.40 -19.79
N PHE A 683 -9.17 8.88 -20.39
CA PHE A 683 -8.50 8.14 -21.46
C PHE A 683 -7.77 6.91 -20.96
N ALA A 684 -7.13 6.98 -19.80
CA ALA A 684 -6.53 5.80 -19.17
C ALA A 684 -7.58 4.74 -18.76
N LEU A 685 -8.76 5.18 -18.30
CA LEU A 685 -9.86 4.29 -18.02
C LEU A 685 -10.37 3.60 -19.30
N ILE A 686 -10.60 4.35 -20.38
CA ILE A 686 -11.00 3.77 -21.68
C ILE A 686 -9.96 2.78 -22.16
N ALA A 687 -8.68 3.14 -22.11
CA ALA A 687 -7.56 2.26 -22.48
C ALA A 687 -7.56 0.96 -21.67
N MET A 688 -7.75 1.04 -20.36
CA MET A 688 -7.79 -0.14 -19.48
C MET A 688 -9.00 -1.03 -19.74
N LEU A 689 -10.15 -0.45 -20.06
CA LEU A 689 -11.35 -1.22 -20.43
C LEU A 689 -11.17 -1.93 -21.77
N LEU A 690 -10.51 -1.29 -22.74
CA LEU A 690 -10.15 -1.92 -24.01
C LEU A 690 -9.13 -3.03 -23.82
N PHE A 691 -8.13 -2.82 -22.97
CA PHE A 691 -7.17 -3.85 -22.57
C PHE A 691 -7.88 -5.05 -21.93
N ALA A 692 -8.80 -4.80 -21.01
CA ALA A 692 -9.61 -5.86 -20.39
C ALA A 692 -10.47 -6.59 -21.43
N ALA A 693 -11.13 -5.89 -22.37
CA ALA A 693 -11.91 -6.52 -23.43
C ALA A 693 -11.03 -7.35 -24.38
N GLY A 694 -9.85 -6.84 -24.73
CA GLY A 694 -8.87 -7.52 -25.58
C GLY A 694 -8.35 -8.80 -24.93
N THR A 695 -7.88 -8.73 -23.69
CA THR A 695 -7.36 -9.88 -22.92
C THR A 695 -8.46 -10.90 -22.66
N MET A 696 -9.67 -10.47 -22.36
CA MET A 696 -10.82 -11.36 -22.14
C MET A 696 -11.38 -11.94 -23.44
N ASN A 697 -10.92 -11.56 -24.62
CA ASN A 697 -11.44 -11.97 -25.92
C ASN A 697 -12.97 -11.77 -26.05
N TYR A 698 -13.48 -10.67 -25.47
CA TYR A 698 -14.90 -10.35 -25.47
C TYR A 698 -15.12 -8.83 -25.33
N PHE A 699 -15.82 -8.24 -26.27
CA PHE A 699 -16.18 -6.83 -26.22
C PHE A 699 -17.69 -6.65 -26.26
N MET A 700 -18.32 -6.67 -27.44
CA MET A 700 -19.79 -6.71 -27.59
C MET A 700 -20.32 -8.14 -27.75
N VAL A 701 -19.49 -9.00 -28.34
CA VAL A 701 -19.65 -10.44 -28.52
C VAL A 701 -18.26 -11.08 -28.39
N LYS A 702 -18.16 -12.41 -28.48
CA LYS A 702 -16.88 -13.10 -28.49
C LYS A 702 -16.01 -12.54 -29.62
N SER A 703 -14.87 -11.98 -29.28
CA SER A 703 -13.93 -11.37 -30.23
C SER A 703 -13.14 -12.43 -30.99
N LYS A 704 -12.80 -12.13 -32.24
CA LYS A 704 -11.76 -12.86 -32.98
C LYS A 704 -10.40 -12.40 -32.49
N LEU A 705 -9.36 -13.22 -32.64
CA LEU A 705 -8.00 -12.89 -32.16
C LEU A 705 -7.48 -11.56 -32.72
N TRP A 706 -7.69 -11.29 -34.02
CA TRP A 706 -7.27 -10.02 -34.61
C TRP A 706 -8.07 -8.81 -34.08
N GLU A 707 -9.37 -8.98 -33.73
CA GLU A 707 -10.17 -7.93 -33.10
C GLU A 707 -9.63 -7.61 -31.71
N SER A 708 -9.26 -8.64 -30.95
CA SER A 708 -8.60 -8.47 -29.66
C SER A 708 -7.25 -7.79 -29.79
N ALA A 709 -6.45 -8.16 -30.80
CA ALA A 709 -5.17 -7.50 -31.06
C ALA A 709 -5.34 -6.00 -31.39
N VAL A 710 -6.35 -5.64 -32.20
CA VAL A 710 -6.65 -4.23 -32.49
C VAL A 710 -7.14 -3.49 -31.24
N LEU A 711 -7.94 -4.11 -30.37
CA LEU A 711 -8.34 -3.49 -29.09
C LEU A 711 -7.14 -3.26 -28.17
N LEU A 712 -6.22 -4.20 -28.09
CA LEU A 712 -4.98 -4.06 -27.31
C LEU A 712 -4.07 -2.97 -27.89
N PHE A 713 -3.96 -2.91 -29.21
CA PHE A 713 -3.19 -1.86 -29.88
C PHE A 713 -3.79 -0.46 -29.65
N ALA A 714 -5.13 -0.33 -29.76
CA ALA A 714 -5.81 0.91 -29.45
C ALA A 714 -5.63 1.31 -27.96
N ALA A 715 -5.65 0.33 -27.05
CA ALA A 715 -5.36 0.58 -25.64
C ALA A 715 -3.93 1.09 -25.44
N PHE A 716 -2.95 0.52 -26.14
CA PHE A 716 -1.55 0.96 -26.08
C PHE A 716 -1.38 2.41 -26.57
N ILE A 717 -2.02 2.78 -27.70
CA ILE A 717 -1.99 4.16 -28.21
C ILE A 717 -2.57 5.14 -27.17
N LEU A 718 -3.68 4.77 -26.52
CA LEU A 718 -4.33 5.63 -25.51
C LEU A 718 -3.50 5.75 -24.22
N PHE A 719 -2.76 4.71 -23.83
CA PHE A 719 -1.88 4.76 -22.66
C PHE A 719 -0.58 5.51 -22.91
N GLN A 720 -0.03 5.37 -24.13
CA GLN A 720 1.28 5.90 -24.50
C GLN A 720 1.22 6.70 -25.82
N PRO A 721 0.44 7.78 -25.89
CA PRO A 721 0.33 8.57 -27.09
C PRO A 721 1.66 9.24 -27.48
N GLY A 722 2.49 9.60 -26.49
CA GLY A 722 3.82 10.17 -26.68
C GLY A 722 4.78 9.22 -27.41
N TYR A 723 4.66 7.91 -27.22
CA TYR A 723 5.51 6.94 -27.91
C TYR A 723 5.45 7.10 -29.45
N PHE A 724 4.25 7.26 -29.99
CA PHE A 724 4.06 7.44 -31.43
C PHE A 724 4.46 8.86 -31.90
N LEU A 725 4.16 9.87 -31.09
CA LEU A 725 4.55 11.25 -31.43
C LEU A 725 6.06 11.42 -31.47
N ASN A 726 6.78 10.81 -30.51
CA ASN A 726 8.25 10.89 -30.41
C ASN A 726 8.97 10.25 -31.63
N GLN A 727 8.28 9.37 -32.39
CA GLN A 727 8.83 8.86 -33.66
C GLN A 727 8.88 9.91 -34.78
N PHE A 728 8.04 10.94 -34.69
CA PHE A 728 7.91 11.98 -35.72
C PHE A 728 8.45 13.35 -35.27
N SER A 729 8.35 13.62 -33.97
CA SER A 729 8.75 14.89 -33.36
C SER A 729 9.29 14.60 -31.96
N PRO A 730 10.58 14.78 -31.70
CA PRO A 730 11.18 14.52 -30.39
C PRO A 730 10.53 15.41 -29.33
N GLU A 731 10.57 14.96 -28.08
CA GLU A 731 9.96 15.67 -26.95
C GLU A 731 10.74 16.90 -26.54
N PHE A 732 12.04 16.84 -26.72
CA PHE A 732 12.98 17.89 -26.33
C PHE A 732 13.88 18.24 -27.51
N GLU A 733 14.13 19.51 -27.66
CA GLU A 733 15.20 20.03 -28.52
C GLU A 733 16.46 20.19 -27.67
N GLN A 734 17.59 19.75 -28.24
CA GLN A 734 18.90 19.93 -27.60
C GLN A 734 19.38 21.35 -27.84
N ARG A 735 19.78 22.01 -26.76
CA ARG A 735 20.36 23.35 -26.77
C ARG A 735 21.78 23.29 -26.23
N PRO A 736 22.71 24.13 -26.76
CA PRO A 736 24.08 24.19 -26.26
C PRO A 736 24.14 24.55 -24.77
N ALA A 737 25.13 24.04 -24.05
CA ALA A 737 25.37 24.36 -22.65
C ALA A 737 25.56 25.89 -22.40
N ALA A 738 26.05 26.62 -23.39
CA ALA A 738 26.21 28.09 -23.32
C ALA A 738 24.89 28.84 -23.10
N ASP A 739 23.75 28.25 -23.50
CA ASP A 739 22.43 28.87 -23.34
C ASP A 739 21.82 28.64 -21.93
N LEU A 740 22.54 27.96 -21.00
CA LEU A 740 22.07 27.53 -19.68
C LEU A 740 21.38 28.67 -18.91
N PHE A 741 22.08 29.78 -18.74
CA PHE A 741 21.58 30.88 -17.92
C PHE A 741 20.39 31.59 -18.61
N MET A 742 20.44 31.75 -19.92
CA MET A 742 19.37 32.37 -20.70
C MET A 742 18.08 31.53 -20.63
N ILE A 743 18.20 30.20 -20.74
CA ILE A 743 17.04 29.30 -20.67
C ILE A 743 16.50 29.24 -19.22
N ALA A 744 17.40 29.22 -18.23
CA ALA A 744 17.01 29.29 -16.82
C ALA A 744 16.26 30.59 -16.49
N GLU A 745 16.67 31.73 -17.06
CA GLU A 745 16.00 33.03 -16.89
C GLU A 745 14.61 33.04 -17.53
N GLN A 746 14.47 32.48 -18.74
CA GLN A 746 13.21 32.45 -19.50
C GLN A 746 12.19 31.40 -18.97
N ALA A 747 12.62 30.46 -18.16
CA ALA A 747 11.76 29.44 -17.62
C ALA A 747 10.67 30.05 -16.70
N GLY A 748 9.45 29.54 -16.78
CA GLY A 748 8.32 29.99 -15.97
C GLY A 748 8.46 29.61 -14.48
N ASP A 749 7.52 30.11 -13.65
CA ASP A 749 7.46 29.80 -12.22
C ASP A 749 7.24 28.28 -12.02
N GLY A 750 8.00 27.69 -11.08
CA GLY A 750 7.88 26.28 -10.71
C GLY A 750 8.30 25.30 -11.79
N GLN A 751 8.94 25.76 -12.88
CA GLN A 751 9.51 24.86 -13.89
C GLN A 751 10.85 24.31 -13.42
N SER A 752 11.23 23.14 -13.94
CA SER A 752 12.55 22.56 -13.77
C SER A 752 13.31 22.57 -15.09
N LEU A 753 14.60 22.86 -15.03
CA LEU A 753 15.49 22.82 -16.17
C LEU A 753 16.05 21.40 -16.34
N ARG A 754 15.90 20.86 -17.54
CA ARG A 754 16.41 19.55 -17.89
C ARG A 754 17.78 19.69 -18.52
N VAL A 755 18.80 19.11 -17.86
CA VAL A 755 20.20 19.18 -18.27
C VAL A 755 20.81 17.80 -18.37
N ARG A 756 21.69 17.57 -19.34
CA ARG A 756 22.55 16.39 -19.41
C ARG A 756 23.92 16.76 -18.88
N LEU A 757 24.35 16.07 -17.85
CA LEU A 757 25.61 16.26 -17.18
C LEU A 757 26.50 15.04 -17.39
N THR A 758 27.81 15.26 -17.52
CA THR A 758 28.81 14.19 -17.50
C THR A 758 29.95 14.53 -16.55
N GLY A 759 30.41 13.54 -15.81
CA GLY A 759 31.53 13.68 -14.89
C GLY A 759 31.81 12.41 -14.12
N GLU A 760 32.87 12.38 -13.33
CA GLU A 760 33.20 11.23 -12.46
C GLU A 760 32.55 11.41 -11.09
N ASN A 761 31.96 10.32 -10.58
CA ASN A 761 31.45 10.31 -9.20
C ASN A 761 32.60 10.06 -8.20
N LEU A 762 32.29 10.10 -6.89
CA LEU A 762 33.27 9.85 -5.82
C LEU A 762 33.93 8.45 -5.88
N ASN A 763 33.36 7.53 -6.63
CA ASN A 763 33.90 6.18 -6.82
C ASN A 763 34.82 6.07 -8.06
N GLY A 764 34.91 7.13 -8.88
CA GLY A 764 35.66 7.16 -10.13
C GLY A 764 34.88 6.63 -11.34
N ASP A 765 33.55 6.42 -11.23
CA ASP A 765 32.71 6.00 -12.35
C ASP A 765 32.30 7.21 -13.18
N LEU A 766 32.38 7.10 -14.49
CA LEU A 766 31.91 8.13 -15.42
C LEU A 766 30.39 8.08 -15.51
N ILE A 767 29.74 9.14 -15.03
CA ILE A 767 28.29 9.34 -15.14
C ILE A 767 27.99 10.20 -16.37
N ASP A 768 27.03 9.78 -17.19
CA ASP A 768 26.44 10.57 -18.27
C ASP A 768 24.93 10.42 -18.16
N ALA A 769 24.29 11.37 -17.53
CA ALA A 769 22.87 11.26 -17.17
C ALA A 769 22.12 12.60 -17.27
N ARG A 770 20.79 12.51 -17.28
CA ARG A 770 19.89 13.66 -17.34
C ARG A 770 19.31 13.96 -15.97
N PHE A 771 19.33 15.25 -15.62
CA PHE A 771 18.87 15.77 -14.33
C PHE A 771 17.81 16.86 -14.51
N LEU A 772 16.92 16.98 -13.53
CA LEU A 772 15.96 18.09 -13.44
C LEU A 772 16.41 19.03 -12.32
N LEU A 773 16.85 20.22 -12.71
CA LEU A 773 17.25 21.26 -11.78
C LEU A 773 16.03 22.14 -11.47
N PRO A 774 15.61 22.29 -10.21
CA PRO A 774 14.45 23.10 -9.85
C PRO A 774 14.74 24.60 -10.08
N LEU A 775 13.71 25.32 -10.57
CA LEU A 775 13.74 26.77 -10.79
C LEU A 775 12.43 27.35 -10.25
N GLU A 776 12.35 27.63 -8.94
CA GLU A 776 11.04 27.91 -8.32
C GLU A 776 10.43 29.24 -8.74
N GLU A 777 11.10 30.37 -8.53
CA GLU A 777 10.55 31.70 -8.81
C GLU A 777 11.08 32.31 -10.11
N ALA A 778 10.18 32.82 -10.97
CA ALA A 778 10.57 33.57 -12.17
C ALA A 778 10.97 35.06 -11.80
N GLY A 779 11.81 35.67 -12.62
CA GLY A 779 12.10 37.08 -12.52
C GLY A 779 13.45 37.51 -11.94
N THR A 780 14.32 36.53 -11.58
CA THR A 780 15.74 36.75 -11.30
C THR A 780 16.58 36.25 -12.47
N ASP A 781 17.86 36.66 -12.54
CA ASP A 781 18.76 36.14 -13.57
C ASP A 781 18.96 34.63 -13.43
N GLY A 782 19.26 33.97 -14.55
CA GLY A 782 19.32 32.49 -14.59
C GLY A 782 20.38 31.88 -13.71
N GLU A 783 21.50 32.59 -13.47
CA GLU A 783 22.58 32.12 -12.59
C GLU A 783 22.11 32.14 -11.12
N THR A 784 21.47 33.22 -10.69
CA THR A 784 20.90 33.34 -9.35
C THR A 784 19.82 32.28 -9.09
N ARG A 785 18.95 32.01 -10.09
CA ARG A 785 17.93 30.97 -9.98
C ARG A 785 18.52 29.56 -9.75
N LEU A 786 19.56 29.21 -10.51
CA LEU A 786 20.25 27.94 -10.39
C LEU A 786 20.98 27.81 -9.05
N ARG A 787 21.61 28.89 -8.59
CA ARG A 787 22.28 28.90 -7.30
C ARG A 787 21.29 28.80 -6.14
N ASP A 788 20.24 29.60 -6.14
CA ASP A 788 19.36 29.73 -4.98
C ASP A 788 18.34 28.56 -4.90
N HIS A 789 17.92 27.98 -6.02
CA HIS A 789 16.90 26.92 -6.06
C HIS A 789 17.45 25.53 -6.39
N ALA A 790 18.41 25.42 -7.32
CA ALA A 790 19.07 24.13 -7.56
C ALA A 790 20.28 23.89 -6.64
N GLY A 791 20.82 24.95 -6.03
CA GLY A 791 22.00 24.85 -5.18
C GLY A 791 23.29 24.60 -5.96
N ILE A 792 23.40 25.15 -7.19
CA ILE A 792 24.56 24.93 -8.08
C ILE A 792 25.17 26.27 -8.46
N GLU A 793 26.50 26.37 -8.33
CA GLU A 793 27.31 27.41 -8.91
C GLU A 793 28.04 26.84 -10.14
N PHE A 794 28.11 27.60 -11.22
CA PHE A 794 28.71 27.20 -12.47
C PHE A 794 29.89 28.08 -12.84
N ARG A 795 30.91 27.47 -13.47
CA ARG A 795 31.97 28.19 -14.14
C ARG A 795 31.97 27.94 -15.63
N GLN A 796 32.37 28.93 -16.41
CA GLN A 796 32.55 28.78 -17.85
C GLN A 796 34.06 28.81 -18.19
N GLU A 797 34.51 27.77 -18.86
CA GLU A 797 35.87 27.64 -19.37
C GLU A 797 35.87 27.17 -20.83
N GLU A 798 36.56 27.89 -21.70
CA GLU A 798 36.72 27.51 -23.13
C GLU A 798 35.40 27.24 -23.89
N GLY A 799 34.30 27.86 -23.48
CA GLY A 799 32.98 27.65 -24.09
C GLY A 799 32.19 26.48 -23.54
N LYS A 800 32.71 25.79 -22.54
CA LYS A 800 32.04 24.76 -21.77
C LYS A 800 31.58 25.29 -20.42
N VAL A 801 30.57 24.65 -19.87
CA VAL A 801 29.99 24.98 -18.57
C VAL A 801 30.25 23.82 -17.61
N PHE A 802 30.86 24.10 -16.46
CA PHE A 802 31.17 23.13 -15.43
C PHE A 802 30.49 23.50 -14.10
N ILE A 803 30.27 22.54 -13.26
CA ILE A 803 29.80 22.73 -11.89
C ILE A 803 30.97 23.15 -11.02
N ASP A 804 30.92 24.37 -10.46
CA ASP A 804 31.98 24.93 -9.62
C ASP A 804 31.72 24.80 -8.12
N GLY A 805 30.45 24.78 -7.73
CA GLY A 805 30.04 24.64 -6.33
C GLY A 805 28.66 24.03 -6.17
N LEU A 806 28.47 23.32 -5.03
CA LEU A 806 27.21 22.73 -4.63
C LEU A 806 26.85 23.19 -3.21
N ALA A 807 25.58 23.57 -3.01
CA ALA A 807 25.07 23.89 -1.68
C ALA A 807 24.90 22.60 -0.86
N PHE A 808 25.48 22.57 0.34
CA PHE A 808 25.38 21.42 1.24
C PHE A 808 23.91 21.08 1.57
N GLY A 809 23.51 19.83 1.34
CA GLY A 809 22.13 19.38 1.48
C GLY A 809 21.18 19.96 0.42
N GLY A 810 21.70 20.64 -0.60
CA GLY A 810 20.90 21.24 -1.67
C GLY A 810 20.29 20.22 -2.62
N PRO A 811 19.31 20.64 -3.46
CA PRO A 811 18.64 19.74 -4.41
C PRO A 811 19.61 19.02 -5.37
N ALA A 812 20.62 19.70 -5.87
CA ALA A 812 21.59 19.09 -6.79
C ALA A 812 22.46 18.01 -6.11
N GLU A 813 22.93 18.26 -4.89
CA GLU A 813 23.68 17.26 -4.12
C GLU A 813 22.80 16.03 -3.82
N GLN A 814 21.52 16.24 -3.51
CA GLN A 814 20.57 15.14 -3.30
C GLN A 814 20.30 14.34 -4.57
N LEU A 815 20.46 14.92 -5.74
CA LEU A 815 20.38 14.23 -7.03
C LEU A 815 21.68 13.44 -7.37
N GLY A 816 22.71 13.51 -6.53
CA GLY A 816 23.99 12.84 -6.74
C GLY A 816 24.90 13.53 -7.75
N ILE A 817 24.65 14.81 -8.03
CA ILE A 817 25.50 15.66 -8.86
C ILE A 817 26.74 16.01 -8.05
N ASP A 818 27.93 16.03 -8.69
CA ASP A 818 29.19 16.33 -8.03
C ASP A 818 29.94 17.48 -8.72
N TRP A 819 31.01 17.91 -8.14
CA TRP A 819 31.85 19.01 -8.62
C TRP A 819 32.58 18.62 -9.92
N ASP A 820 32.99 19.62 -10.68
CA ASP A 820 33.70 19.47 -11.96
C ASP A 820 32.93 18.71 -13.07
N TRP A 821 31.63 18.42 -12.86
CA TRP A 821 30.82 17.82 -13.93
C TRP A 821 30.55 18.85 -15.04
N GLU A 822 30.66 18.40 -16.30
CA GLU A 822 30.38 19.21 -17.49
C GLU A 822 28.90 19.19 -17.86
N VAL A 823 28.33 20.35 -18.11
CA VAL A 823 27.02 20.48 -18.77
C VAL A 823 27.20 20.21 -20.26
N VAL A 824 26.71 19.08 -20.74
CA VAL A 824 26.85 18.66 -22.15
C VAL A 824 25.82 19.39 -23.01
N GLU A 825 24.57 19.34 -22.60
CA GLU A 825 23.43 19.92 -23.34
C GLU A 825 22.28 20.23 -22.41
N ILE A 826 21.40 21.13 -22.88
CA ILE A 826 20.16 21.48 -22.21
C ILE A 826 19.02 20.96 -23.06
N GLU A 827 18.05 20.29 -22.46
CA GLU A 827 16.86 19.81 -23.15
C GLU A 827 15.69 20.75 -22.90
N GLN A 828 15.32 21.49 -23.92
CA GLN A 828 14.18 22.40 -23.90
C GLN A 828 12.96 21.73 -24.54
N ALA A 829 11.76 21.87 -23.97
CA ALA A 829 10.54 21.31 -24.54
C ALA A 829 10.33 21.80 -25.98
N ALA A 830 10.18 20.88 -26.93
CA ALA A 830 9.97 21.20 -28.34
C ALA A 830 8.55 21.73 -28.58
N ASP A 831 8.42 22.70 -29.50
CA ASP A 831 7.10 23.13 -29.99
C ASP A 831 6.53 22.05 -30.92
N ARG A 832 5.66 21.20 -30.38
CA ARG A 832 5.10 20.04 -31.06
C ARG A 832 3.59 19.92 -30.92
N PRO A 833 2.92 19.23 -31.84
CA PRO A 833 1.49 18.95 -31.72
C PRO A 833 1.19 18.23 -30.39
N PRO A 834 0.02 18.47 -29.78
CA PRO A 834 -0.36 17.80 -28.56
C PRO A 834 -0.44 16.27 -28.78
N LYS A 835 0.15 15.49 -27.84
CA LYS A 835 0.18 14.02 -27.89
C LYS A 835 -1.23 13.40 -27.97
N GLU A 836 -2.24 14.10 -27.51
CA GLU A 836 -3.65 13.71 -27.50
C GLU A 836 -4.26 13.54 -28.89
N LEU A 837 -3.63 14.06 -29.95
CA LEU A 837 -4.06 13.83 -31.34
C LEU A 837 -4.10 12.34 -31.72
N PHE A 838 -3.24 11.54 -31.13
CA PHE A 838 -3.24 10.08 -31.32
C PHE A 838 -4.45 9.38 -30.69
N TYR A 839 -5.21 10.03 -29.82
CA TYR A 839 -6.47 9.48 -29.32
C TYR A 839 -7.51 9.32 -30.42
N ILE A 840 -7.48 10.18 -31.44
CA ILE A 840 -8.43 10.13 -32.57
C ILE A 840 -8.31 8.82 -33.35
N PRO A 841 -7.14 8.42 -33.90
CA PRO A 841 -7.00 7.15 -34.60
C PRO A 841 -7.29 5.94 -33.70
N ALA A 842 -6.92 5.98 -32.43
CA ALA A 842 -7.24 4.90 -31.48
C ALA A 842 -8.76 4.71 -31.31
N LEU A 843 -9.50 5.79 -31.12
CA LEU A 843 -10.97 5.75 -30.99
C LEU A 843 -11.67 5.33 -32.29
N LEU A 844 -11.11 5.70 -33.46
CA LEU A 844 -11.62 5.26 -34.75
C LEU A 844 -11.44 3.72 -34.92
N LEU A 845 -10.30 3.17 -34.53
CA LEU A 845 -10.09 1.71 -34.52
C LEU A 845 -11.13 1.01 -33.64
N VAL A 846 -11.38 1.52 -32.44
CA VAL A 846 -12.39 1.00 -31.51
C VAL A 846 -13.79 1.09 -32.13
N ALA A 847 -14.13 2.20 -32.75
CA ALA A 847 -15.42 2.38 -33.43
C ALA A 847 -15.61 1.38 -34.59
N CYS A 848 -14.57 1.11 -35.37
CA CYS A 848 -14.60 0.08 -36.42
C CYS A 848 -14.89 -1.31 -35.82
N ILE A 849 -14.16 -1.72 -34.77
CA ILE A 849 -14.41 -3.03 -34.10
C ILE A 849 -15.82 -3.09 -33.52
N TYR A 850 -16.28 -2.02 -32.90
CA TYR A 850 -17.63 -1.91 -32.35
C TYR A 850 -18.70 -2.14 -33.42
N LEU A 851 -18.59 -1.44 -34.55
CA LEU A 851 -19.54 -1.59 -35.69
C LEU A 851 -19.53 -2.99 -36.28
N LEU A 852 -18.36 -3.60 -36.45
CA LEU A 852 -18.21 -4.97 -36.94
C LEU A 852 -18.86 -5.99 -35.99
N GLN A 853 -18.66 -5.83 -34.68
CA GLN A 853 -19.24 -6.73 -33.70
C GLN A 853 -20.74 -6.54 -33.53
N ILE A 854 -21.28 -5.32 -33.62
CA ILE A 854 -22.72 -5.08 -33.62
C ILE A 854 -23.40 -5.74 -34.85
N ARG A 855 -22.82 -5.56 -36.05
CA ARG A 855 -23.34 -6.23 -37.26
C ARG A 855 -23.36 -7.76 -37.09
N ARG A 856 -22.32 -8.32 -36.45
CA ARG A 856 -22.29 -9.77 -36.15
C ARG A 856 -23.32 -10.16 -35.11
N LYS A 857 -23.55 -9.37 -34.07
CA LYS A 857 -24.58 -9.60 -33.04
C LYS A 857 -25.99 -9.55 -33.60
N ALA A 858 -26.26 -8.71 -34.58
CA ALA A 858 -27.57 -8.60 -35.22
C ALA A 858 -27.89 -9.79 -36.16
N ARG A 859 -26.87 -10.59 -36.53
CA ARG A 859 -27.04 -11.80 -37.36
C ARG A 859 -27.34 -13.08 -36.55
N PHE A 860 -27.10 -13.03 -35.22
CA PHE A 860 -27.42 -14.07 -34.27
C PHE A 860 -28.57 -13.63 -33.35
#